data_13745d984cfc24484598f81baa9489c9
#
_entry.id   13745d984cfc24484598f81baa9489c9
#
_cell.length_a   1.000
_cell.length_b   1.000
_cell.length_c   1.000
_cell.angle_alpha   90.00
_cell.angle_beta   90.00
_cell.angle_gamma   90.00
#
_symmetry.space_group_name_H-M   'P 1'
#
loop_
_entity.id
_entity.type
_entity.pdbx_description
1 polymer ?
#
loop_
_entity_poly.entity_id
_entity_poly.type
_entity_poly.pdbx_seq_one_letter_code
_entity_poly.pdbx_strand_id
1 'polypeptide(L)'
;MAEKLNLTDTLKKYFGFDTFKGDQEQIIRNLLDGNDTFVLMPTGGGKSLCYQLPSLVMEGVAIVISPLIALMKNQVDAMRHYSEEDGVAHFLNSSLNKSAIDQVKSDILNGKTKLLYVAPESLTKEDNVEFLKNVKISFYAVDEAHCISEWGHDFRPEYRRIRPIINMIGQAPIIALTATATQKVREDIKKILGMPDAKEFKSSFNRPNLYYEVRRKTNDIDKDIIKFIKANSGKSGIIYCLSRKKVEELAEILKANGINASAYHAGMDSSARSAVQDDFIKENIDVIVATIAFGMGIDKPDVRFVIHYDMPKSLEGYYQETGRAGRDGGEGQCIAFYSNKDMQKLRKFMQGKPVSEKDVSDELLKETEAYAESSVCRRKSLLHYFGETYTEENCRNCDNCLNPKKQVEAKDSLCAVIETIIAVKENFKSDYIINVLLGKETSEVLAHRHEDLEVFGSGEGEDEKLWNAVIRQALIAGYLSKDVENYGLLKVTSAGHKYLKKPVSFKIVEDTDFDEEDDDEAPVRGGGSCAVDPALYSMLKDLRKKMSKKLDVPPYVIFQDPSLEAMATTYPVTLEELQNIPGVGAGKAKRYGQEFCQLIKKHCEENEIERPEDLRVRTVANKSKIKVSIIQAIDRKVALDDIALSKGLEFGELLDEVEAIVYSGTRLNIDYFLEEIMDEDHMLDIYDYFKESTTDKIDDAMDELGDDYTEDEIRLVRIKFISEMAN
;
A
#
# COMPACT_ATOMS: atom_id res chain seq x y z
N MET A 1 -41.90 -33.93 3.95
CA MET A 1 -41.54 -32.63 4.59
C MET A 1 -40.08 -32.74 4.99
N ALA A 2 -39.19 -32.13 4.25
CA ALA A 2 -37.80 -32.07 4.66
C ALA A 2 -37.74 -31.28 5.97
N GLU A 3 -37.22 -31.90 7.04
CA GLU A 3 -36.89 -31.19 8.26
C GLU A 3 -36.09 -29.97 7.87
N LYS A 4 -36.54 -28.79 8.29
CA LYS A 4 -35.82 -27.54 8.01
C LYS A 4 -34.44 -27.66 8.67
N LEU A 5 -33.41 -27.84 7.87
CA LEU A 5 -32.03 -27.95 8.31
C LEU A 5 -31.72 -26.80 9.31
N ASN A 6 -31.31 -27.15 10.53
CA ASN A 6 -30.87 -26.16 11.50
C ASN A 6 -29.45 -25.71 11.15
N LEU A 7 -29.32 -24.58 10.47
CA LEU A 7 -28.03 -24.07 10.03
C LEU A 7 -27.11 -23.70 11.18
N THR A 8 -27.66 -23.27 12.32
CA THR A 8 -26.84 -22.92 13.51
C THR A 8 -26.18 -24.18 14.11
N ASP A 9 -26.93 -25.31 14.19
CA ASP A 9 -26.35 -26.57 14.64
C ASP A 9 -25.31 -27.09 13.65
N THR A 10 -25.54 -26.89 12.36
CA THR A 10 -24.61 -27.25 11.30
C THR A 10 -23.33 -26.40 11.38
N LEU A 11 -23.46 -25.08 11.59
CA LEU A 11 -22.35 -24.15 11.79
C LEU A 11 -21.51 -24.58 12.98
N LYS A 12 -22.16 -24.87 14.12
CA LYS A 12 -21.46 -25.33 15.33
C LYS A 12 -20.76 -26.66 15.12
N LYS A 13 -21.43 -27.60 14.44
CA LYS A 13 -20.88 -28.94 14.16
C LYS A 13 -19.60 -28.90 13.31
N TYR A 14 -19.60 -28.13 12.21
CA TYR A 14 -18.50 -28.15 11.25
C TYR A 14 -17.45 -27.07 11.51
N PHE A 15 -17.83 -25.91 12.01
CA PHE A 15 -16.93 -24.76 12.16
C PHE A 15 -16.72 -24.31 13.62
N GLY A 16 -17.48 -24.86 14.56
CA GLY A 16 -17.34 -24.54 15.98
C GLY A 16 -17.91 -23.16 16.37
N PHE A 17 -18.59 -22.45 15.47
CA PHE A 17 -19.19 -21.15 15.75
C PHE A 17 -20.62 -21.28 16.24
N ASP A 18 -21.00 -20.51 17.26
CA ASP A 18 -22.34 -20.51 17.85
C ASP A 18 -23.35 -19.64 17.07
N THR A 19 -22.88 -18.65 16.31
CA THR A 19 -23.73 -17.66 15.62
C THR A 19 -23.14 -17.25 14.28
N PHE A 20 -24.02 -16.93 13.33
CA PHE A 20 -23.64 -16.32 12.05
C PHE A 20 -23.33 -14.83 12.22
N LYS A 21 -22.44 -14.29 11.39
CA LYS A 21 -22.15 -12.87 11.32
C LYS A 21 -23.02 -12.20 10.24
N GLY A 22 -23.68 -11.09 10.59
CA GLY A 22 -24.48 -10.31 9.64
C GLY A 22 -25.48 -11.18 8.87
N ASP A 23 -25.48 -11.07 7.55
CA ASP A 23 -26.44 -11.75 6.66
C ASP A 23 -26.02 -13.17 6.24
N GLN A 24 -24.96 -13.76 6.81
CA GLN A 24 -24.42 -15.06 6.39
C GLN A 24 -25.50 -16.15 6.35
N GLU A 25 -26.36 -16.24 7.37
CA GLU A 25 -27.43 -17.25 7.39
C GLU A 25 -28.43 -17.07 6.24
N GLN A 26 -28.81 -15.82 5.96
CA GLN A 26 -29.75 -15.50 4.88
C GLN A 26 -29.16 -15.80 3.50
N ILE A 27 -27.86 -15.51 3.31
CA ILE A 27 -27.10 -15.81 2.10
C ILE A 27 -27.08 -17.32 1.87
N ILE A 28 -26.74 -18.09 2.89
CA ILE A 28 -26.67 -19.56 2.82
C ILE A 28 -28.04 -20.14 2.52
N ARG A 29 -29.10 -19.67 3.20
CA ARG A 29 -30.47 -20.13 2.92
C ARG A 29 -30.90 -19.86 1.47
N ASN A 30 -30.62 -18.66 0.96
CA ASN A 30 -30.94 -18.29 -0.41
C ASN A 30 -30.27 -19.23 -1.44
N LEU A 31 -29.00 -19.60 -1.20
CA LEU A 31 -28.28 -20.55 -2.04
C LEU A 31 -28.82 -21.97 -1.91
N LEU A 32 -29.16 -22.43 -0.70
CA LEU A 32 -29.76 -23.73 -0.44
C LEU A 32 -31.17 -23.88 -1.09
N ASP A 33 -31.90 -22.78 -1.19
CA ASP A 33 -33.21 -22.71 -1.89
C ASP A 33 -33.03 -22.75 -3.43
N GLY A 34 -31.82 -22.83 -3.95
CA GLY A 34 -31.51 -22.95 -5.37
C GLY A 34 -31.49 -21.62 -6.13
N ASN A 35 -31.36 -20.48 -5.43
CA ASN A 35 -31.39 -19.17 -6.06
C ASN A 35 -29.97 -18.62 -6.28
N ASP A 36 -29.78 -17.90 -7.40
CA ASP A 36 -28.58 -17.12 -7.64
C ASP A 36 -28.42 -16.04 -6.59
N THR A 37 -27.19 -15.84 -6.14
CA THR A 37 -26.86 -14.99 -5.00
C THR A 37 -25.70 -14.09 -5.32
N PHE A 38 -25.83 -12.79 -5.08
CA PHE A 38 -24.72 -11.83 -5.16
C PHE A 38 -24.37 -11.34 -3.76
N VAL A 39 -23.08 -11.45 -3.38
CA VAL A 39 -22.61 -11.11 -2.05
C VAL A 39 -21.52 -10.06 -2.13
N LEU A 40 -21.80 -8.88 -1.58
CA LEU A 40 -20.86 -7.81 -1.37
C LEU A 40 -20.54 -7.70 0.13
N MET A 41 -19.38 -8.17 0.52
CA MET A 41 -19.01 -8.28 1.93
C MET A 41 -17.52 -7.93 2.10
N PRO A 42 -17.17 -7.04 3.03
CA PRO A 42 -15.78 -6.60 3.22
C PRO A 42 -14.83 -7.75 3.53
N THR A 43 -13.54 -7.53 3.34
CA THR A 43 -12.50 -8.45 3.77
C THR A 43 -12.61 -8.68 5.28
N GLY A 44 -12.49 -9.94 5.72
CA GLY A 44 -12.71 -10.32 7.13
C GLY A 44 -14.18 -10.51 7.52
N GLY A 45 -15.14 -10.24 6.62
CA GLY A 45 -16.58 -10.45 6.86
C GLY A 45 -17.02 -11.92 6.87
N GLY A 46 -16.15 -12.87 6.50
CA GLY A 46 -16.43 -14.30 6.48
C GLY A 46 -17.15 -14.76 5.20
N LYS A 47 -16.80 -14.19 4.03
CA LYS A 47 -17.33 -14.57 2.71
C LYS A 47 -17.24 -16.07 2.42
N SER A 48 -16.11 -16.71 2.77
CA SER A 48 -15.86 -18.12 2.47
C SER A 48 -16.88 -19.04 3.12
N LEU A 49 -17.35 -18.73 4.32
CA LEU A 49 -18.37 -19.51 5.02
C LEU A 49 -19.68 -19.59 4.23
N CYS A 50 -20.01 -18.54 3.46
CA CYS A 50 -21.25 -18.46 2.68
C CYS A 50 -21.33 -19.51 1.57
N TYR A 51 -20.21 -20.09 1.12
CA TYR A 51 -20.19 -21.20 0.18
C TYR A 51 -19.62 -22.49 0.80
N GLN A 52 -18.78 -22.42 1.81
CA GLN A 52 -18.22 -23.60 2.47
C GLN A 52 -19.30 -24.40 3.22
N LEU A 53 -20.13 -23.75 4.03
CA LEU A 53 -21.15 -24.45 4.79
C LEU A 53 -22.22 -25.11 3.89
N PRO A 54 -22.82 -24.43 2.90
CA PRO A 54 -23.79 -25.08 2.02
C PRO A 54 -23.18 -26.23 1.21
N SER A 55 -21.88 -26.18 0.84
CA SER A 55 -21.27 -27.31 0.12
C SER A 55 -21.25 -28.61 0.93
N LEU A 56 -21.11 -28.52 2.26
CA LEU A 56 -21.08 -29.69 3.14
C LEU A 56 -22.44 -30.37 3.29
N VAL A 57 -23.54 -29.62 3.08
CA VAL A 57 -24.90 -30.12 3.29
C VAL A 57 -25.65 -30.43 2.00
N MET A 58 -25.22 -29.84 0.88
CA MET A 58 -25.80 -30.10 -0.44
C MET A 58 -25.25 -31.40 -1.05
N GLU A 59 -26.08 -32.04 -1.87
CA GLU A 59 -25.65 -33.20 -2.65
C GLU A 59 -24.86 -32.77 -3.89
N GLY A 60 -23.73 -33.42 -4.14
CA GLY A 60 -22.82 -33.10 -5.24
C GLY A 60 -21.58 -32.36 -4.77
N VAL A 61 -20.84 -31.74 -5.71
CA VAL A 61 -19.66 -30.97 -5.48
C VAL A 61 -19.90 -29.51 -5.83
N ALA A 62 -19.47 -28.59 -4.95
CA ALA A 62 -19.46 -27.17 -5.24
C ALA A 62 -18.16 -26.81 -5.98
N ILE A 63 -18.26 -26.09 -7.09
CA ILE A 63 -17.11 -25.59 -7.85
C ILE A 63 -16.84 -24.14 -7.42
N VAL A 64 -15.68 -23.91 -6.79
CA VAL A 64 -15.24 -22.58 -6.37
C VAL A 64 -14.20 -22.05 -7.34
N ILE A 65 -14.57 -21.05 -8.11
CA ILE A 65 -13.70 -20.39 -9.09
C ILE A 65 -12.98 -19.25 -8.38
N SER A 66 -11.64 -19.35 -8.30
CA SER A 66 -10.81 -18.41 -7.56
C SER A 66 -9.57 -18.02 -8.39
N PRO A 67 -9.08 -16.76 -8.29
CA PRO A 67 -8.05 -16.26 -9.20
C PRO A 67 -6.62 -16.68 -8.83
N LEU A 68 -6.37 -17.21 -7.62
CA LEU A 68 -5.03 -17.41 -7.08
C LEU A 68 -4.82 -18.79 -6.48
N ILE A 69 -3.75 -19.45 -6.93
CA ILE A 69 -3.33 -20.79 -6.46
C ILE A 69 -3.07 -20.80 -4.95
N ALA A 70 -2.38 -19.78 -4.42
CA ALA A 70 -2.07 -19.71 -2.99
C ALA A 70 -3.34 -19.59 -2.12
N LEU A 71 -4.33 -18.80 -2.57
CA LEU A 71 -5.61 -18.68 -1.88
C LEU A 71 -6.35 -20.03 -1.85
N MET A 72 -6.41 -20.73 -2.99
CA MET A 72 -7.04 -22.05 -3.07
C MET A 72 -6.41 -23.03 -2.09
N LYS A 73 -5.07 -23.09 -2.03
CA LYS A 73 -4.37 -23.98 -1.10
C LYS A 73 -4.75 -23.67 0.35
N ASN A 74 -4.68 -22.41 0.77
CA ASN A 74 -5.04 -22.01 2.13
C ASN A 74 -6.49 -22.38 2.49
N GLN A 75 -7.43 -22.17 1.56
CA GLN A 75 -8.85 -22.51 1.75
C GLN A 75 -9.07 -24.03 1.83
N VAL A 76 -8.38 -24.81 1.01
CA VAL A 76 -8.44 -26.28 1.05
C VAL A 76 -7.84 -26.80 2.37
N ASP A 77 -6.70 -26.29 2.77
CA ASP A 77 -6.04 -26.68 4.02
C ASP A 77 -6.94 -26.33 5.23
N ALA A 78 -7.56 -25.14 5.24
CA ALA A 78 -8.53 -24.77 6.28
C ALA A 78 -9.73 -25.71 6.31
N MET A 79 -10.32 -26.06 5.16
CA MET A 79 -11.45 -26.99 5.11
C MET A 79 -11.11 -28.39 5.59
N ARG A 80 -9.92 -28.88 5.29
CA ARG A 80 -9.45 -30.18 5.78
C ARG A 80 -9.27 -30.20 7.30
N HIS A 81 -8.89 -29.08 7.93
CA HIS A 81 -8.81 -28.97 9.39
C HIS A 81 -10.19 -29.00 10.08
N TYR A 82 -11.26 -28.56 9.37
CA TYR A 82 -12.62 -28.63 9.90
C TYR A 82 -13.31 -29.95 9.65
N SER A 83 -12.71 -30.88 8.89
CA SER A 83 -13.29 -32.18 8.54
C SER A 83 -12.42 -33.32 9.07
N GLU A 84 -13.06 -34.42 9.46
CA GLU A 84 -12.38 -35.68 9.77
C GLU A 84 -11.93 -36.44 8.49
N GLU A 85 -12.40 -36.00 7.30
CA GLU A 85 -12.10 -36.62 6.00
C GLU A 85 -11.14 -35.76 5.18
N ASP A 86 -9.96 -36.28 4.85
CA ASP A 86 -8.92 -35.58 4.07
C ASP A 86 -9.35 -35.21 2.64
N GLY A 87 -10.38 -35.88 2.09
CA GLY A 87 -10.86 -35.66 0.72
C GLY A 87 -12.00 -34.64 0.57
N VAL A 88 -12.43 -33.96 1.65
CA VAL A 88 -13.59 -33.04 1.63
C VAL A 88 -13.41 -31.87 0.69
N ALA A 89 -12.19 -31.35 0.54
CA ALA A 89 -11.84 -30.27 -0.33
C ALA A 89 -10.57 -30.56 -1.12
N HIS A 90 -10.60 -30.17 -2.39
CA HIS A 90 -9.46 -30.24 -3.30
C HIS A 90 -9.32 -28.97 -4.12
N PHE A 91 -8.16 -28.78 -4.72
CA PHE A 91 -7.97 -27.78 -5.78
C PHE A 91 -7.49 -28.45 -7.07
N LEU A 92 -7.81 -27.81 -8.21
CA LEU A 92 -7.39 -28.25 -9.52
C LEU A 92 -6.76 -27.07 -10.26
N ASN A 93 -5.42 -27.10 -10.39
CA ASN A 93 -4.64 -26.04 -11.03
C ASN A 93 -3.41 -26.62 -11.73
N SER A 94 -2.59 -25.75 -12.32
CA SER A 94 -1.39 -26.12 -13.10
C SER A 94 -0.21 -26.66 -12.26
N SER A 95 -0.27 -26.57 -10.93
CA SER A 95 0.81 -27.02 -10.05
C SER A 95 0.71 -28.51 -9.70
N LEU A 96 -0.41 -29.15 -9.98
CA LEU A 96 -0.61 -30.57 -9.67
C LEU A 96 0.01 -31.49 -10.73
N ASN A 97 0.65 -32.56 -10.27
CA ASN A 97 1.09 -33.64 -11.14
C ASN A 97 -0.10 -34.56 -11.50
N LYS A 98 0.12 -35.45 -12.50
CA LYS A 98 -0.94 -36.34 -13.03
C LYS A 98 -1.57 -37.24 -11.96
N SER A 99 -0.75 -37.82 -11.08
CA SER A 99 -1.23 -38.70 -10.00
C SER A 99 -2.15 -37.95 -9.02
N ALA A 100 -1.81 -36.71 -8.67
CA ALA A 100 -2.65 -35.89 -7.82
C ALA A 100 -3.98 -35.51 -8.50
N ILE A 101 -3.96 -35.22 -9.83
CA ILE A 101 -5.17 -34.96 -10.60
C ILE A 101 -6.07 -36.19 -10.63
N ASP A 102 -5.52 -37.38 -10.85
CA ASP A 102 -6.28 -38.64 -10.87
C ASP A 102 -6.91 -38.93 -9.49
N GLN A 103 -6.17 -38.65 -8.39
CA GLN A 103 -6.71 -38.77 -7.05
C GLN A 103 -7.89 -37.80 -6.81
N VAL A 104 -7.77 -36.53 -7.21
CA VAL A 104 -8.85 -35.54 -7.09
C VAL A 104 -10.10 -36.02 -7.86
N LYS A 105 -9.93 -36.48 -9.09
CA LYS A 105 -11.04 -37.02 -9.91
C LYS A 105 -11.70 -38.24 -9.26
N SER A 106 -10.91 -39.15 -8.70
CA SER A 106 -11.41 -40.32 -7.98
C SER A 106 -12.22 -39.96 -6.74
N ASP A 107 -11.73 -39.00 -5.92
CA ASP A 107 -12.43 -38.56 -4.70
C ASP A 107 -13.76 -37.84 -5.04
N ILE A 108 -13.80 -37.09 -6.14
CA ILE A 108 -15.03 -36.47 -6.64
C ILE A 108 -16.08 -37.54 -7.05
N LEU A 109 -15.64 -38.51 -7.85
CA LEU A 109 -16.57 -39.61 -8.32
C LEU A 109 -17.06 -40.48 -7.16
N ASN A 110 -16.27 -40.66 -6.12
CA ASN A 110 -16.63 -41.38 -4.91
C ASN A 110 -17.48 -40.56 -3.92
N GLY A 111 -17.80 -39.29 -4.26
CA GLY A 111 -18.63 -38.40 -3.43
C GLY A 111 -18.00 -37.90 -2.16
N LYS A 112 -16.66 -38.09 -1.99
CA LYS A 112 -15.89 -37.61 -0.85
C LYS A 112 -15.70 -36.07 -0.92
N THR A 113 -15.41 -35.55 -2.12
CA THR A 113 -15.15 -34.14 -2.33
C THR A 113 -16.44 -33.34 -2.36
N LYS A 114 -16.56 -32.35 -1.48
CA LYS A 114 -17.64 -31.39 -1.38
C LYS A 114 -17.30 -30.04 -2.00
N LEU A 115 -16.04 -29.67 -2.00
CA LEU A 115 -15.51 -28.42 -2.54
C LEU A 115 -14.36 -28.68 -3.51
N LEU A 116 -14.48 -28.20 -4.72
CA LEU A 116 -13.41 -28.19 -5.71
C LEU A 116 -13.07 -26.76 -6.08
N TYR A 117 -11.88 -26.31 -5.67
CA TYR A 117 -11.34 -25.00 -6.07
C TYR A 117 -10.63 -25.11 -7.41
N VAL A 118 -10.98 -24.24 -8.35
CA VAL A 118 -10.47 -24.26 -9.72
C VAL A 118 -10.07 -22.85 -10.16
N ALA A 119 -8.88 -22.73 -10.79
CA ALA A 119 -8.52 -21.51 -11.48
C ALA A 119 -9.31 -21.38 -12.80
N PRO A 120 -9.71 -20.17 -13.22
CA PRO A 120 -10.45 -19.96 -14.47
C PRO A 120 -9.78 -20.64 -15.67
N GLU A 121 -8.45 -20.54 -15.78
CA GLU A 121 -7.65 -21.12 -16.87
C GLU A 121 -7.67 -22.66 -16.85
N SER A 122 -7.79 -23.25 -15.66
CA SER A 122 -7.91 -24.70 -15.50
C SER A 122 -9.31 -25.18 -15.81
N LEU A 123 -10.33 -24.38 -15.50
CA LEU A 123 -11.71 -24.69 -15.81
C LEU A 123 -11.97 -24.72 -17.33
N THR A 124 -11.21 -23.94 -18.13
CA THR A 124 -11.34 -23.88 -19.59
C THR A 124 -10.75 -25.09 -20.33
N LYS A 125 -9.97 -25.97 -19.67
CA LYS A 125 -9.35 -27.14 -20.30
C LYS A 125 -10.41 -28.18 -20.67
N GLU A 126 -10.40 -28.67 -21.92
CA GLU A 126 -11.39 -29.62 -22.43
C GLU A 126 -11.53 -30.87 -21.54
N ASP A 127 -10.41 -31.47 -21.12
CA ASP A 127 -10.41 -32.64 -20.24
C ASP A 127 -11.14 -32.40 -18.90
N ASN A 128 -11.04 -31.18 -18.36
CA ASN A 128 -11.71 -30.84 -17.12
C ASN A 128 -13.21 -30.56 -17.33
N VAL A 129 -13.57 -29.90 -18.43
CA VAL A 129 -14.96 -29.68 -18.82
C VAL A 129 -15.67 -31.02 -19.06
N GLU A 130 -15.03 -31.91 -19.83
CA GLU A 130 -15.60 -33.22 -20.14
C GLU A 130 -15.77 -34.10 -18.89
N PHE A 131 -14.80 -34.04 -17.97
CA PHE A 131 -14.92 -34.71 -16.68
C PHE A 131 -16.10 -34.16 -15.87
N LEU A 132 -16.20 -32.84 -15.72
CA LEU A 132 -17.18 -32.16 -14.88
C LEU A 132 -18.60 -32.29 -15.42
N LYS A 133 -18.85 -32.51 -16.72
CA LYS A 133 -20.17 -32.84 -17.29
C LYS A 133 -20.79 -34.10 -16.69
N ASN A 134 -19.97 -35.03 -16.20
CA ASN A 134 -20.40 -36.30 -15.62
C ASN A 134 -20.48 -36.23 -14.08
N VAL A 135 -20.32 -35.07 -13.49
CA VAL A 135 -20.33 -34.85 -12.04
C VAL A 135 -21.57 -34.05 -11.65
N LYS A 136 -22.21 -34.44 -10.55
CA LYS A 136 -23.33 -33.66 -10.00
C LYS A 136 -22.77 -32.41 -9.33
N ILE A 137 -23.04 -31.23 -9.93
CA ILE A 137 -22.65 -29.96 -9.38
C ILE A 137 -23.75 -29.45 -8.44
N SER A 138 -23.37 -29.08 -7.22
CA SER A 138 -24.30 -28.50 -6.25
C SER A 138 -24.57 -27.01 -6.53
N PHE A 139 -23.51 -26.24 -6.75
CA PHE A 139 -23.53 -24.82 -7.15
C PHE A 139 -22.14 -24.38 -7.64
N TYR A 140 -22.07 -23.19 -8.24
CA TYR A 140 -20.84 -22.50 -8.59
C TYR A 140 -20.63 -21.32 -7.66
N ALA A 141 -19.46 -21.21 -7.04
CA ALA A 141 -19.05 -20.03 -6.30
C ALA A 141 -17.98 -19.27 -7.11
N VAL A 142 -18.25 -18.03 -7.46
CA VAL A 142 -17.30 -17.14 -8.14
C VAL A 142 -16.73 -16.21 -7.10
N ASP A 143 -15.55 -16.57 -6.61
CA ASP A 143 -14.82 -15.75 -5.63
C ASP A 143 -14.05 -14.63 -6.34
N GLU A 144 -13.86 -13.50 -5.65
CA GLU A 144 -13.29 -12.27 -6.21
C GLU A 144 -13.96 -11.87 -7.54
N ALA A 145 -15.29 -11.93 -7.56
CA ALA A 145 -16.11 -11.75 -8.78
C ALA A 145 -15.88 -10.39 -9.47
N HIS A 146 -15.30 -9.40 -8.78
CA HIS A 146 -14.90 -8.11 -9.37
C HIS A 146 -13.89 -8.27 -10.52
N CYS A 147 -13.14 -9.38 -10.56
CA CYS A 147 -12.20 -9.67 -11.65
C CYS A 147 -12.88 -9.82 -13.02
N ILE A 148 -14.20 -9.96 -13.08
CA ILE A 148 -14.96 -10.10 -14.33
C ILE A 148 -15.14 -8.76 -15.07
N SER A 149 -15.10 -7.63 -14.35
CA SER A 149 -15.39 -6.30 -14.87
C SER A 149 -14.12 -5.55 -15.26
N GLU A 150 -14.13 -4.93 -16.44
CA GLU A 150 -13.07 -4.02 -16.89
C GLU A 150 -12.97 -2.76 -16.01
N TRP A 151 -14.04 -2.43 -15.30
CA TRP A 151 -14.09 -1.35 -14.32
C TRP A 151 -13.58 -1.77 -12.94
N GLY A 152 -13.28 -3.06 -12.76
CA GLY A 152 -12.68 -3.59 -11.52
C GLY A 152 -11.18 -3.30 -11.49
N HIS A 153 -10.64 -3.15 -10.31
CA HIS A 153 -9.21 -2.85 -10.09
C HIS A 153 -8.24 -4.01 -10.43
N ASP A 154 -8.74 -5.24 -10.57
CA ASP A 154 -7.99 -6.46 -10.96
C ASP A 154 -8.75 -7.23 -12.05
N PHE A 155 -8.94 -6.60 -13.20
CA PHE A 155 -9.62 -7.24 -14.33
C PHE A 155 -8.84 -8.43 -14.85
N ARG A 156 -9.55 -9.56 -15.07
CA ARG A 156 -9.00 -10.81 -15.63
C ARG A 156 -9.89 -11.32 -16.75
N PRO A 157 -9.42 -11.29 -18.01
CA PRO A 157 -10.22 -11.69 -19.16
C PRO A 157 -10.79 -13.11 -19.05
N GLU A 158 -10.09 -14.03 -18.37
CA GLU A 158 -10.47 -15.42 -18.16
C GLU A 158 -11.80 -15.54 -17.40
N TYR A 159 -12.10 -14.60 -16.49
CA TYR A 159 -13.36 -14.58 -15.74
C TYR A 159 -14.59 -14.38 -16.64
N ARG A 160 -14.47 -13.73 -17.79
CA ARG A 160 -15.57 -13.58 -18.75
C ARG A 160 -15.96 -14.88 -19.43
N ARG A 161 -15.08 -15.89 -19.38
CA ARG A 161 -15.35 -17.22 -19.94
C ARG A 161 -16.12 -18.14 -18.98
N ILE A 162 -16.30 -17.75 -17.72
CA ILE A 162 -16.94 -18.58 -16.69
C ILE A 162 -18.37 -18.97 -17.09
N ARG A 163 -19.22 -18.02 -17.50
CA ARG A 163 -20.61 -18.31 -17.87
C ARG A 163 -20.74 -19.27 -19.07
N PRO A 164 -20.05 -19.07 -20.17
CA PRO A 164 -19.99 -20.05 -21.27
C PRO A 164 -19.61 -21.46 -20.80
N ILE A 165 -18.66 -21.59 -19.90
CA ILE A 165 -18.19 -22.87 -19.39
C ILE A 165 -19.24 -23.52 -18.47
N ILE A 166 -19.88 -22.77 -17.58
CA ILE A 166 -21.00 -23.26 -16.77
C ILE A 166 -22.11 -23.84 -17.68
N ASN A 167 -22.43 -23.16 -18.78
CA ASN A 167 -23.43 -23.65 -19.75
C ASN A 167 -23.01 -24.96 -20.42
N MET A 168 -21.69 -25.22 -20.57
CA MET A 168 -21.20 -26.49 -21.14
C MET A 168 -21.17 -27.63 -20.12
N ILE A 169 -20.84 -27.35 -18.85
CA ILE A 169 -20.75 -28.36 -17.79
C ILE A 169 -22.15 -28.74 -17.32
N GLY A 170 -22.98 -27.78 -16.96
CA GLY A 170 -24.35 -27.99 -16.46
C GLY A 170 -24.78 -26.84 -15.57
N GLN A 171 -26.07 -26.51 -15.63
CA GLN A 171 -26.61 -25.41 -14.85
C GLN A 171 -26.82 -25.80 -13.39
N ALA A 172 -26.36 -24.92 -12.50
CA ALA A 172 -26.59 -24.96 -11.06
C ALA A 172 -26.62 -23.51 -10.53
N PRO A 173 -27.11 -23.25 -9.33
CA PRO A 173 -27.12 -21.93 -8.74
C PRO A 173 -25.72 -21.32 -8.70
N ILE A 174 -25.63 -19.99 -8.86
CA ILE A 174 -24.38 -19.25 -8.81
C ILE A 174 -24.38 -18.35 -7.57
N ILE A 175 -23.32 -18.42 -6.77
CA ILE A 175 -23.02 -17.42 -5.76
C ILE A 175 -21.78 -16.64 -6.18
N ALA A 176 -21.93 -15.34 -6.45
CA ALA A 176 -20.84 -14.43 -6.78
C ALA A 176 -20.47 -13.60 -5.56
N LEU A 177 -19.20 -13.62 -5.16
CA LEU A 177 -18.73 -12.95 -3.95
C LEU A 177 -17.58 -12.00 -4.27
N THR A 178 -17.61 -10.84 -3.65
CA THR A 178 -16.49 -9.88 -3.71
C THR A 178 -16.44 -9.00 -2.47
N ALA A 179 -15.24 -8.47 -2.16
CA ALA A 179 -15.07 -7.49 -1.10
C ALA A 179 -15.25 -6.05 -1.58
N THR A 180 -15.01 -5.78 -2.85
CA THR A 180 -14.93 -4.45 -3.45
C THR A 180 -15.69 -4.44 -4.77
N ALA A 181 -16.76 -3.71 -4.85
CA ALA A 181 -17.48 -3.49 -6.11
C ALA A 181 -18.30 -2.20 -6.03
N THR A 182 -18.00 -1.25 -6.90
CA THR A 182 -18.86 -0.10 -7.15
C THR A 182 -20.18 -0.55 -7.81
N GLN A 183 -21.14 0.34 -7.91
CA GLN A 183 -22.42 -0.01 -8.54
C GLN A 183 -22.23 -0.56 -9.96
N LYS A 184 -21.39 0.07 -10.75
CA LYS A 184 -21.07 -0.34 -12.13
C LYS A 184 -20.49 -1.76 -12.18
N VAL A 185 -19.52 -2.05 -11.32
CA VAL A 185 -18.90 -3.39 -11.24
C VAL A 185 -19.93 -4.45 -10.85
N ARG A 186 -20.85 -4.14 -9.93
CA ARG A 186 -21.93 -5.08 -9.53
C ARG A 186 -22.88 -5.42 -10.68
N GLU A 187 -23.27 -4.40 -11.45
CA GLU A 187 -24.13 -4.59 -12.61
C GLU A 187 -23.43 -5.43 -13.69
N ASP A 188 -22.17 -5.17 -13.96
CA ASP A 188 -21.35 -5.96 -14.89
C ASP A 188 -21.24 -7.42 -14.46
N ILE A 189 -20.94 -7.68 -13.18
CA ILE A 189 -20.84 -9.05 -12.63
C ILE A 189 -22.15 -9.81 -12.90
N LYS A 190 -23.29 -9.24 -12.50
CA LYS A 190 -24.59 -9.88 -12.68
C LYS A 190 -24.92 -10.12 -14.16
N LYS A 191 -24.63 -9.14 -15.02
CA LYS A 191 -24.86 -9.25 -16.47
C LYS A 191 -23.98 -10.34 -17.11
N ILE A 192 -22.68 -10.34 -16.84
CA ILE A 192 -21.73 -11.26 -17.49
C ILE A 192 -21.91 -12.69 -16.98
N LEU A 193 -22.20 -12.88 -15.70
CA LEU A 193 -22.52 -14.19 -15.13
C LEU A 193 -23.93 -14.66 -15.50
N GLY A 194 -24.76 -13.81 -16.14
CA GLY A 194 -26.13 -14.16 -16.54
C GLY A 194 -27.05 -14.42 -15.35
N MET A 195 -26.92 -13.62 -14.29
CA MET A 195 -27.70 -13.69 -13.05
C MET A 195 -28.38 -12.34 -12.71
N PRO A 196 -29.17 -11.75 -13.64
CA PRO A 196 -29.74 -10.41 -13.45
C PRO A 196 -30.68 -10.32 -12.26
N ASP A 197 -31.39 -11.41 -11.94
CA ASP A 197 -32.36 -11.48 -10.85
C ASP A 197 -31.77 -12.01 -9.54
N ALA A 198 -30.43 -12.16 -9.46
CA ALA A 198 -29.77 -12.63 -8.26
C ALA A 198 -30.08 -11.76 -7.06
N LYS A 199 -30.42 -12.40 -5.94
CA LYS A 199 -30.62 -11.68 -4.68
C LYS A 199 -29.32 -11.11 -4.20
N GLU A 200 -29.32 -9.78 -3.98
CA GLU A 200 -28.15 -9.04 -3.54
C GLU A 200 -28.12 -8.88 -2.02
N PHE A 201 -27.00 -9.26 -1.43
CA PHE A 201 -26.69 -9.06 -0.01
C PHE A 201 -25.50 -8.13 0.07
N LYS A 202 -25.67 -7.00 0.75
CA LYS A 202 -24.67 -5.96 0.86
C LYS A 202 -24.38 -5.66 2.33
N SER A 203 -23.21 -6.04 2.78
CA SER A 203 -22.70 -5.62 4.09
C SER A 203 -22.08 -4.24 4.00
N SER A 204 -22.07 -3.51 5.13
CA SER A 204 -21.41 -2.21 5.19
C SER A 204 -19.91 -2.33 4.94
N PHE A 205 -19.35 -1.36 4.23
CA PHE A 205 -17.91 -1.19 4.05
C PHE A 205 -17.23 -0.57 5.28
N ASN A 206 -17.99 -0.13 6.26
CA ASN A 206 -17.45 0.52 7.43
C ASN A 206 -16.64 -0.47 8.29
N ARG A 207 -15.39 -0.10 8.56
CA ARG A 207 -14.48 -0.81 9.47
C ARG A 207 -14.14 0.13 10.63
N PRO A 208 -14.99 0.21 11.66
CA PRO A 208 -14.84 1.17 12.75
C PRO A 208 -13.55 0.99 13.56
N ASN A 209 -13.00 -0.22 13.57
CA ASN A 209 -11.75 -0.58 14.24
C ASN A 209 -10.48 -0.13 13.50
N LEU A 210 -10.58 0.39 12.27
CA LEU A 210 -9.42 0.85 11.52
C LEU A 210 -9.25 2.37 11.64
N TYR A 211 -8.07 2.80 12.01
CA TYR A 211 -7.62 4.18 11.94
C TYR A 211 -7.04 4.47 10.55
N TYR A 212 -7.41 5.59 9.93
CA TYR A 212 -6.91 6.00 8.62
C TYR A 212 -6.15 7.32 8.71
N GLU A 213 -4.97 7.36 8.09
CA GLU A 213 -4.10 8.54 8.06
C GLU A 213 -3.39 8.64 6.71
N VAL A 214 -3.28 9.87 6.17
CA VAL A 214 -2.46 10.19 5.01
C VAL A 214 -1.39 11.18 5.43
N ARG A 215 -0.13 10.81 5.24
CA ARG A 215 1.05 11.61 5.58
C ARG A 215 1.76 12.10 4.33
N ARG A 216 2.40 13.24 4.42
CA ARG A 216 3.33 13.73 3.39
C ARG A 216 4.50 12.77 3.26
N LYS A 217 4.86 12.44 2.01
CA LYS A 217 6.02 11.62 1.72
C LYS A 217 7.25 12.53 1.62
N THR A 218 8.10 12.49 2.64
CA THR A 218 9.34 13.27 2.74
C THR A 218 10.56 12.40 2.42
N ASN A 219 11.75 13.00 2.41
CA ASN A 219 13.01 12.25 2.29
C ASN A 219 13.30 11.36 3.51
N ASP A 220 12.67 11.64 4.65
CA ASP A 220 12.85 10.91 5.92
C ASP A 220 11.81 9.80 6.15
N ILE A 221 11.02 9.45 5.14
CA ILE A 221 9.96 8.43 5.24
C ILE A 221 10.45 7.11 5.85
N ASP A 222 11.67 6.65 5.51
CA ASP A 222 12.22 5.41 6.05
C ASP A 222 12.43 5.52 7.57
N LYS A 223 12.85 6.68 8.08
CA LYS A 223 12.98 6.97 9.52
C LYS A 223 11.62 6.99 10.21
N ASP A 224 10.62 7.60 9.59
CA ASP A 224 9.26 7.68 10.14
C ASP A 224 8.64 6.29 10.26
N ILE A 225 8.82 5.43 9.26
CA ILE A 225 8.38 4.03 9.28
C ILE A 225 9.09 3.26 10.40
N ILE A 226 10.41 3.40 10.54
CA ILE A 226 11.17 2.73 11.60
C ILE A 226 10.71 3.19 12.99
N LYS A 227 10.55 4.50 13.21
CA LYS A 227 10.03 5.05 14.47
C LYS A 227 8.65 4.48 14.78
N PHE A 228 7.76 4.46 13.79
CA PHE A 228 6.42 3.91 13.95
C PHE A 228 6.43 2.43 14.33
N ILE A 229 7.23 1.60 13.64
CA ILE A 229 7.29 0.15 13.93
C ILE A 229 7.89 -0.10 15.32
N LYS A 230 8.94 0.62 15.70
CA LYS A 230 9.54 0.50 17.04
C LYS A 230 8.55 0.88 18.14
N ALA A 231 7.75 1.93 17.95
CA ALA A 231 6.65 2.30 18.86
C ALA A 231 5.53 1.25 18.90
N ASN A 232 5.45 0.37 17.90
CA ASN A 232 4.51 -0.74 17.80
C ASN A 232 5.22 -2.10 17.85
N SER A 233 6.33 -2.22 18.56
CA SER A 233 7.11 -3.46 18.67
C SER A 233 6.26 -4.65 19.10
N GLY A 234 6.52 -5.81 18.51
CA GLY A 234 5.76 -7.05 18.77
C GLY A 234 4.38 -7.10 18.08
N LYS A 235 4.05 -6.11 17.24
CA LYS A 235 2.81 -6.12 16.45
C LYS A 235 3.11 -6.50 15.00
N SER A 236 2.27 -7.35 14.41
CA SER A 236 2.37 -7.73 13.02
C SER A 236 1.90 -6.61 12.09
N GLY A 237 2.65 -6.39 11.00
CA GLY A 237 2.34 -5.34 10.03
C GLY A 237 2.74 -5.66 8.59
N ILE A 238 2.15 -4.91 7.66
CA ILE A 238 2.41 -5.01 6.23
C ILE A 238 2.75 -3.62 5.68
N ILE A 239 3.81 -3.54 4.86
CA ILE A 239 4.21 -2.30 4.18
C ILE A 239 4.15 -2.54 2.68
N TYR A 240 3.33 -1.76 1.98
CA TYR A 240 3.19 -1.84 0.52
C TYR A 240 4.06 -0.82 -0.20
N CYS A 241 4.82 -1.29 -1.19
CA CYS A 241 5.64 -0.48 -2.09
C CYS A 241 5.31 -0.80 -3.55
N LEU A 242 5.44 0.17 -4.45
CA LEU A 242 5.18 -0.01 -5.89
C LEU A 242 6.24 -0.88 -6.59
N SER A 243 7.50 -0.78 -6.20
CA SER A 243 8.60 -1.45 -6.90
C SER A 243 9.24 -2.57 -6.09
N ARG A 244 9.63 -3.66 -6.78
CA ARG A 244 10.36 -4.80 -6.18
C ARG A 244 11.66 -4.34 -5.51
N LYS A 245 12.41 -3.46 -6.17
CA LYS A 245 13.66 -2.89 -5.66
C LYS A 245 13.44 -2.18 -4.32
N LYS A 246 12.39 -1.33 -4.20
CA LYS A 246 12.11 -0.63 -2.94
C LYS A 246 11.67 -1.59 -1.84
N VAL A 247 10.97 -2.68 -2.18
CA VAL A 247 10.60 -3.74 -1.23
C VAL A 247 11.84 -4.37 -0.62
N GLU A 248 12.82 -4.75 -1.44
CA GLU A 248 14.08 -5.35 -0.98
C GLU A 248 14.88 -4.35 -0.14
N GLU A 249 15.10 -3.14 -0.65
CA GLU A 249 15.82 -2.08 0.04
C GLU A 249 15.23 -1.75 1.42
N LEU A 250 13.90 -1.58 1.49
CA LEU A 250 13.25 -1.24 2.76
C LEU A 250 13.28 -2.41 3.75
N ALA A 251 13.12 -3.65 3.29
CA ALA A 251 13.22 -4.81 4.16
C ALA A 251 14.63 -4.92 4.78
N GLU A 252 15.69 -4.68 4.00
CA GLU A 252 17.07 -4.66 4.51
C GLU A 252 17.31 -3.51 5.50
N ILE A 253 16.79 -2.30 5.20
CA ILE A 253 16.86 -1.16 6.13
C ILE A 253 16.17 -1.50 7.47
N LEU A 254 14.99 -2.14 7.43
CA LEU A 254 14.27 -2.54 8.63
C LEU A 254 15.06 -3.58 9.45
N LYS A 255 15.63 -4.60 8.80
CA LYS A 255 16.50 -5.59 9.45
C LYS A 255 17.72 -4.94 10.09
N ALA A 256 18.41 -4.04 9.39
CA ALA A 256 19.57 -3.32 9.91
C ALA A 256 19.24 -2.49 11.15
N ASN A 257 17.97 -2.11 11.33
CA ASN A 257 17.46 -1.38 12.49
C ASN A 257 16.83 -2.29 13.56
N GLY A 258 17.07 -3.61 13.49
CA GLY A 258 16.61 -4.58 14.48
C GLY A 258 15.13 -4.95 14.39
N ILE A 259 14.48 -4.66 13.25
CA ILE A 259 13.08 -5.03 13.00
C ILE A 259 13.07 -6.35 12.24
N ASN A 260 12.32 -7.34 12.76
CA ASN A 260 12.15 -8.64 12.13
C ASN A 260 11.23 -8.53 10.91
N ALA A 261 11.80 -8.16 9.76
CA ALA A 261 11.08 -7.89 8.53
C ALA A 261 11.54 -8.81 7.38
N SER A 262 10.66 -9.06 6.41
CA SER A 262 10.99 -9.80 5.19
C SER A 262 10.38 -9.18 3.94
N ALA A 263 11.10 -9.30 2.82
CA ALA A 263 10.62 -8.86 1.51
C ALA A 263 9.67 -9.91 0.90
N TYR A 264 8.65 -9.44 0.15
CA TYR A 264 7.76 -10.31 -0.61
C TYR A 264 7.32 -9.64 -1.92
N HIS A 265 7.63 -10.27 -3.06
CA HIS A 265 7.20 -9.79 -4.38
C HIS A 265 7.19 -10.93 -5.42
N ALA A 266 6.52 -10.70 -6.54
CA ALA A 266 6.34 -11.70 -7.59
C ALA A 266 7.64 -12.17 -8.28
N GLY A 267 8.76 -11.44 -8.11
CA GLY A 267 10.08 -11.83 -8.64
C GLY A 267 10.79 -12.91 -7.81
N MET A 268 10.31 -13.20 -6.60
CA MET A 268 10.87 -14.27 -5.75
C MET A 268 10.41 -15.65 -6.23
N ASP A 269 11.21 -16.68 -5.97
CA ASP A 269 10.82 -18.07 -6.22
C ASP A 269 9.56 -18.46 -5.44
N SER A 270 8.77 -19.35 -6.01
CA SER A 270 7.51 -19.80 -5.40
C SER A 270 7.70 -20.40 -4.03
N SER A 271 8.77 -21.19 -3.84
CA SER A 271 9.15 -21.80 -2.54
C SER A 271 9.51 -20.73 -1.49
N ALA A 272 10.31 -19.74 -1.87
CA ALA A 272 10.68 -18.63 -0.99
C ALA A 272 9.46 -17.79 -0.58
N ARG A 273 8.54 -17.51 -1.53
CA ARG A 273 7.30 -16.81 -1.22
C ARG A 273 6.43 -17.58 -0.23
N SER A 274 6.30 -18.90 -0.42
CA SER A 274 5.53 -19.73 0.50
C SER A 274 6.15 -19.75 1.88
N ALA A 275 7.48 -19.87 1.99
CA ALA A 275 8.19 -19.85 3.28
C ALA A 275 7.98 -18.52 4.02
N VAL A 276 8.15 -17.38 3.37
CA VAL A 276 7.92 -16.05 3.98
C VAL A 276 6.47 -15.89 4.44
N GLN A 277 5.51 -16.38 3.65
CA GLN A 277 4.10 -16.34 4.03
C GLN A 277 3.80 -17.20 5.26
N ASP A 278 4.33 -18.43 5.29
CA ASP A 278 4.18 -19.35 6.42
C ASP A 278 4.83 -18.78 7.70
N ASP A 279 6.01 -18.17 7.57
CA ASP A 279 6.73 -17.55 8.68
C ASP A 279 5.98 -16.34 9.25
N PHE A 280 5.34 -15.55 8.39
CA PHE A 280 4.49 -14.43 8.84
C PHE A 280 3.24 -14.91 9.57
N ILE A 281 2.59 -15.97 9.08
CA ILE A 281 1.43 -16.59 9.75
C ILE A 281 1.82 -17.20 11.09
N LYS A 282 3.00 -17.83 11.16
CA LYS A 282 3.54 -18.46 12.39
C LYS A 282 4.21 -17.50 13.35
N GLU A 283 4.16 -16.20 13.08
CA GLU A 283 4.76 -15.14 13.92
C GLU A 283 6.30 -15.22 14.02
N ASN A 284 6.95 -15.90 13.07
CA ASN A 284 8.41 -15.88 12.92
C ASN A 284 8.92 -14.59 12.27
N ILE A 285 8.04 -13.85 11.59
CA ILE A 285 8.28 -12.54 10.97
C ILE A 285 7.19 -11.59 11.46
N ASP A 286 7.60 -10.40 11.92
CA ASP A 286 6.67 -9.38 12.43
C ASP A 286 6.17 -8.47 11.31
N VAL A 287 7.02 -8.13 10.34
CA VAL A 287 6.71 -7.14 9.29
C VAL A 287 7.01 -7.70 7.90
N ILE A 288 6.04 -7.62 7.02
CA ILE A 288 6.23 -7.90 5.60
C ILE A 288 6.34 -6.58 4.82
N VAL A 289 7.41 -6.43 4.05
CA VAL A 289 7.52 -5.38 3.03
C VAL A 289 7.21 -6.00 1.68
N ALA A 290 6.20 -5.51 0.99
CA ALA A 290 5.69 -6.20 -0.19
C ALA A 290 5.24 -5.28 -1.32
N THR A 291 5.17 -5.85 -2.53
CA THR A 291 4.33 -5.32 -3.61
C THR A 291 2.89 -5.84 -3.45
N ILE A 292 1.97 -5.40 -4.31
CA ILE A 292 0.59 -5.92 -4.39
C ILE A 292 0.52 -7.45 -4.54
N ALA A 293 1.65 -8.11 -4.86
CA ALA A 293 1.73 -9.58 -4.92
C ALA A 293 1.51 -10.25 -3.55
N PHE A 294 1.79 -9.55 -2.44
CA PHE A 294 1.39 -9.96 -1.09
C PHE A 294 -0.03 -9.47 -0.83
N GLY A 295 -0.96 -10.13 -1.48
CA GLY A 295 -2.31 -9.62 -1.56
C GLY A 295 -3.34 -10.70 -1.24
N MET A 296 -4.16 -11.02 -2.22
CA MET A 296 -5.25 -12.00 -2.09
C MET A 296 -4.72 -13.34 -1.56
N GLY A 297 -5.40 -13.89 -0.54
CA GLY A 297 -5.07 -15.20 0.01
C GLY A 297 -4.31 -15.21 1.34
N ILE A 298 -3.94 -14.05 1.89
CA ILE A 298 -3.33 -13.99 3.21
C ILE A 298 -4.40 -13.77 4.26
N ASP A 299 -4.54 -14.73 5.16
CA ASP A 299 -5.56 -14.73 6.22
C ASP A 299 -4.92 -14.76 7.61
N LYS A 300 -4.09 -13.74 7.90
CA LYS A 300 -3.61 -13.45 9.26
C LYS A 300 -4.58 -12.47 9.91
N PRO A 301 -5.30 -12.85 10.97
CA PRO A 301 -6.37 -12.03 11.55
C PRO A 301 -5.86 -10.82 12.33
N ASP A 302 -4.69 -10.91 12.91
CA ASP A 302 -4.12 -10.02 13.92
C ASP A 302 -3.06 -9.05 13.36
N VAL A 303 -3.13 -8.69 12.09
CA VAL A 303 -2.33 -7.60 11.51
C VAL A 303 -2.76 -6.28 12.16
N ARG A 304 -1.82 -5.56 12.78
CA ARG A 304 -2.12 -4.32 13.54
C ARG A 304 -1.84 -3.04 12.78
N PHE A 305 -1.02 -3.09 11.72
CA PHE A 305 -0.83 -1.93 10.87
C PHE A 305 -0.62 -2.32 9.40
N VAL A 306 -1.10 -1.45 8.53
CA VAL A 306 -0.84 -1.49 7.09
C VAL A 306 -0.31 -0.11 6.69
N ILE A 307 0.90 -0.09 6.14
CA ILE A 307 1.55 1.13 5.68
C ILE A 307 1.66 1.09 4.15
N HIS A 308 1.22 2.14 3.50
CA HIS A 308 1.48 2.37 2.08
C HIS A 308 2.66 3.33 1.94
N TYR A 309 3.82 2.78 1.58
CA TYR A 309 5.00 3.58 1.23
C TYR A 309 4.74 4.44 -0.01
N ASP A 310 3.99 3.91 -0.93
CA ASP A 310 3.47 4.55 -2.13
C ASP A 310 1.96 4.38 -2.17
N MET A 311 1.21 5.40 -2.60
CA MET A 311 -0.23 5.29 -2.77
C MET A 311 -0.58 4.21 -3.81
N PRO A 312 -1.62 3.42 -3.58
CA PRO A 312 -2.11 2.45 -4.54
C PRO A 312 -2.74 3.13 -5.76
N LYS A 313 -2.98 2.34 -6.82
CA LYS A 313 -3.52 2.84 -8.09
C LYS A 313 -5.03 3.15 -8.05
N SER A 314 -5.72 2.66 -7.03
CA SER A 314 -7.16 2.84 -6.86
C SER A 314 -7.57 2.74 -5.39
N LEU A 315 -8.72 3.31 -5.05
CA LEU A 315 -9.30 3.22 -3.71
C LEU A 315 -9.80 1.81 -3.37
N GLU A 316 -10.18 1.02 -4.37
CA GLU A 316 -10.52 -0.39 -4.16
C GLU A 316 -9.31 -1.19 -3.70
N GLY A 317 -8.15 -1.00 -4.35
CA GLY A 317 -6.88 -1.58 -3.94
C GLY A 317 -6.51 -1.14 -2.53
N TYR A 318 -6.58 0.16 -2.26
CA TYR A 318 -6.34 0.72 -0.94
C TYR A 318 -7.24 0.09 0.13
N TYR A 319 -8.54 0.00 -0.13
CA TYR A 319 -9.50 -0.61 0.79
C TYR A 319 -9.22 -2.10 1.01
N GLN A 320 -8.88 -2.83 -0.04
CA GLN A 320 -8.56 -4.26 0.04
C GLN A 320 -7.27 -4.51 0.85
N GLU A 321 -6.26 -3.67 0.65
CA GLU A 321 -4.96 -3.76 1.33
C GLU A 321 -5.07 -3.32 2.80
N THR A 322 -5.70 -2.19 3.09
CA THR A 322 -5.97 -1.74 4.47
C THR A 322 -6.91 -2.69 5.21
N GLY A 323 -7.84 -3.33 4.49
CA GLY A 323 -8.77 -4.33 5.03
C GLY A 323 -8.10 -5.58 5.60
N ARG A 324 -6.77 -5.75 5.44
CA ARG A 324 -5.99 -6.83 6.07
C ARG A 324 -5.77 -6.57 7.55
N ALA A 325 -5.75 -5.30 7.96
CA ALA A 325 -5.62 -4.95 9.37
C ALA A 325 -6.89 -5.30 10.17
N GLY A 326 -6.71 -5.77 11.40
CA GLY A 326 -7.77 -5.97 12.38
C GLY A 326 -8.93 -6.86 11.93
N ARG A 327 -8.68 -7.97 11.24
CA ARG A 327 -9.73 -8.91 10.82
C ARG A 327 -10.41 -9.62 11.98
N ASP A 328 -9.71 -9.73 13.10
CA ASP A 328 -10.21 -10.25 14.37
C ASP A 328 -11.11 -9.27 15.13
N GLY A 329 -11.30 -8.05 14.59
CA GLY A 329 -12.03 -6.97 15.25
C GLY A 329 -11.16 -6.09 16.15
N GLY A 330 -9.90 -6.44 16.36
CA GLY A 330 -8.92 -5.61 17.07
C GLY A 330 -8.59 -4.33 16.30
N GLU A 331 -7.99 -3.35 16.97
CA GLU A 331 -7.58 -2.09 16.36
C GLU A 331 -6.52 -2.30 15.27
N GLY A 332 -6.63 -1.54 14.19
CA GLY A 332 -5.67 -1.53 13.10
C GLY A 332 -5.36 -0.11 12.65
N GLN A 333 -4.08 0.17 12.33
CA GLN A 333 -3.63 1.47 11.84
C GLN A 333 -3.30 1.37 10.35
N CYS A 334 -3.90 2.25 9.56
CA CYS A 334 -3.72 2.32 8.11
C CYS A 334 -3.10 3.68 7.77
N ILE A 335 -1.82 3.69 7.43
CA ILE A 335 -1.05 4.90 7.14
C ILE A 335 -0.64 4.88 5.68
N ALA A 336 -0.92 5.95 4.95
CA ALA A 336 -0.49 6.11 3.57
C ALA A 336 0.42 7.32 3.43
N PHE A 337 1.54 7.16 2.74
CA PHE A 337 2.42 8.27 2.37
C PHE A 337 2.08 8.74 0.97
N TYR A 338 1.85 10.04 0.82
CA TYR A 338 1.42 10.66 -0.42
C TYR A 338 2.43 11.70 -0.92
N SER A 339 2.67 11.70 -2.23
CA SER A 339 3.34 12.77 -2.96
C SER A 339 2.82 12.85 -4.39
N ASN A 340 2.69 14.07 -4.93
CA ASN A 340 2.30 14.31 -6.33
C ASN A 340 3.30 13.70 -7.32
N LYS A 341 4.59 13.61 -6.94
CA LYS A 341 5.63 12.95 -7.76
C LYS A 341 5.34 11.47 -8.00
N ASP A 342 4.80 10.76 -7.01
CA ASP A 342 4.46 9.34 -7.15
C ASP A 342 3.23 9.15 -8.04
N MET A 343 2.24 10.04 -7.96
CA MET A 343 1.08 10.02 -8.84
C MET A 343 1.47 10.25 -10.31
N GLN A 344 2.38 11.19 -10.56
CA GLN A 344 2.95 11.39 -11.91
C GLN A 344 3.69 10.16 -12.45
N LYS A 345 4.43 9.43 -11.59
CA LYS A 345 5.06 8.17 -11.98
C LYS A 345 4.02 7.10 -12.34
N LEU A 346 2.96 6.99 -11.54
CA LEU A 346 1.86 6.05 -11.81
C LEU A 346 1.20 6.36 -13.15
N ARG A 347 0.92 7.63 -13.47
CA ARG A 347 0.40 8.05 -14.80
C ARG A 347 1.34 7.67 -15.94
N LYS A 348 2.66 7.82 -15.76
CA LYS A 348 3.65 7.40 -16.78
C LYS A 348 3.61 5.88 -17.02
N PHE A 349 3.45 5.06 -16.01
CA PHE A 349 3.31 3.61 -16.18
C PHE A 349 2.06 3.19 -16.95
N MET A 350 1.04 4.05 -17.02
CA MET A 350 -0.19 3.79 -17.76
C MET A 350 -0.14 4.21 -19.25
N GLN A 351 0.88 4.96 -19.67
CA GLN A 351 0.98 5.51 -21.03
C GLN A 351 1.08 4.45 -22.15
N GLY A 352 1.50 3.21 -21.82
CA GLY A 352 1.60 2.10 -22.80
C GLY A 352 0.33 1.24 -22.93
N LYS A 353 -0.76 1.57 -22.22
CA LYS A 353 -2.01 0.79 -22.24
C LYS A 353 -2.94 1.22 -23.38
N PRO A 354 -3.89 0.34 -23.81
CA PRO A 354 -4.98 0.73 -24.71
C PRO A 354 -5.76 1.94 -24.16
N VAL A 355 -6.29 2.78 -25.06
CA VAL A 355 -6.97 4.06 -24.70
C VAL A 355 -8.09 3.85 -23.69
N SER A 356 -8.92 2.82 -23.89
CA SER A 356 -10.03 2.52 -22.95
C SER A 356 -9.57 2.14 -21.55
N GLU A 357 -8.49 1.36 -21.43
CA GLU A 357 -7.91 1.00 -20.13
C GLU A 357 -7.19 2.19 -19.47
N LYS A 358 -6.62 3.07 -20.29
CA LYS A 358 -5.95 4.28 -19.80
C LYS A 358 -6.96 5.23 -19.16
N ASP A 359 -8.09 5.47 -19.82
CA ASP A 359 -9.13 6.39 -19.32
C ASP A 359 -9.72 5.91 -17.99
N VAL A 360 -10.00 4.60 -17.85
CA VAL A 360 -10.45 4.02 -16.59
C VAL A 360 -9.38 4.12 -15.51
N SER A 361 -8.13 3.80 -15.84
CA SER A 361 -7.02 3.86 -14.89
C SER A 361 -6.75 5.28 -14.40
N ASP A 362 -6.86 6.28 -15.28
CA ASP A 362 -6.68 7.70 -14.91
C ASP A 362 -7.79 8.18 -13.97
N GLU A 363 -9.04 7.77 -14.21
CA GLU A 363 -10.15 8.12 -13.32
C GLU A 363 -9.98 7.49 -11.93
N LEU A 364 -9.58 6.21 -11.85
CA LEU A 364 -9.28 5.55 -10.57
C LEU A 364 -8.15 6.24 -9.81
N LEU A 365 -7.14 6.71 -10.53
CA LEU A 365 -6.01 7.42 -9.93
C LEU A 365 -6.43 8.79 -9.41
N LYS A 366 -7.27 9.53 -10.14
CA LYS A 366 -7.84 10.81 -9.69
C LYS A 366 -8.66 10.67 -8.41
N GLU A 367 -9.45 9.60 -8.28
CA GLU A 367 -10.18 9.33 -7.03
C GLU A 367 -9.22 9.07 -5.86
N THR A 368 -8.11 8.41 -6.12
CA THR A 368 -7.07 8.15 -5.10
C THR A 368 -6.37 9.44 -4.67
N GLU A 369 -6.03 10.33 -5.62
CA GLU A 369 -5.49 11.67 -5.35
C GLU A 369 -6.50 12.50 -4.54
N ALA A 370 -7.75 12.52 -5.00
CA ALA A 370 -8.83 13.23 -4.33
C ALA A 370 -9.02 12.77 -2.87
N TYR A 371 -8.90 11.47 -2.61
CA TYR A 371 -8.92 10.93 -1.25
C TYR A 371 -7.72 11.37 -0.42
N ALA A 372 -6.52 11.32 -1.00
CA ALA A 372 -5.28 11.66 -0.29
C ALA A 372 -5.24 13.14 0.11
N GLU A 373 -5.58 14.05 -0.80
CA GLU A 373 -5.54 15.49 -0.60
C GLU A 373 -6.70 16.02 0.25
N SER A 374 -7.84 15.32 0.25
CA SER A 374 -9.04 15.75 0.95
C SER A 374 -8.82 15.89 2.46
N SER A 375 -9.31 16.99 3.01
CA SER A 375 -9.43 17.21 4.46
C SER A 375 -10.78 16.79 5.05
N VAL A 376 -11.65 16.19 4.24
CA VAL A 376 -12.89 15.54 4.71
C VAL A 376 -12.54 14.26 5.47
N CYS A 377 -13.42 13.86 6.40
CA CYS A 377 -13.28 12.57 7.11
C CYS A 377 -12.91 11.42 6.16
N ARG A 378 -11.75 10.76 6.37
CA ARG A 378 -11.24 9.68 5.52
C ARG A 378 -12.25 8.55 5.35
N ARG A 379 -12.93 8.19 6.44
CA ARG A 379 -13.97 7.16 6.46
C ARG A 379 -15.17 7.55 5.61
N LYS A 380 -15.63 8.80 5.75
CA LYS A 380 -16.76 9.33 4.98
C LYS A 380 -16.47 9.33 3.47
N SER A 381 -15.28 9.77 3.07
CA SER A 381 -14.83 9.77 1.69
C SER A 381 -14.75 8.35 1.12
N LEU A 382 -14.17 7.41 1.87
CA LEU A 382 -14.03 6.02 1.45
C LEU A 382 -15.40 5.31 1.31
N LEU A 383 -16.30 5.49 2.27
CA LEU A 383 -17.64 4.91 2.22
C LEU A 383 -18.48 5.51 1.09
N HIS A 384 -18.37 6.82 0.86
CA HIS A 384 -19.03 7.49 -0.27
C HIS A 384 -18.57 6.91 -1.61
N TYR A 385 -17.28 6.66 -1.78
CA TYR A 385 -16.73 6.03 -2.99
C TYR A 385 -17.40 4.69 -3.30
N PHE A 386 -17.69 3.87 -2.30
CA PHE A 386 -18.42 2.60 -2.45
C PHE A 386 -19.95 2.75 -2.49
N GLY A 387 -20.46 3.99 -2.54
CA GLY A 387 -21.89 4.28 -2.60
C GLY A 387 -22.62 4.04 -1.27
N GLU A 388 -21.91 4.19 -0.14
CA GLU A 388 -22.47 4.10 1.21
C GLU A 388 -22.49 5.47 1.87
N THR A 389 -23.61 5.83 2.46
CA THR A 389 -23.77 7.10 3.18
C THR A 389 -23.33 6.94 4.62
N TYR A 390 -22.36 7.77 5.05
CA TYR A 390 -21.92 7.85 6.43
C TYR A 390 -22.52 9.08 7.10
N THR A 391 -23.37 8.88 8.10
CA THR A 391 -24.19 9.93 8.71
C THR A 391 -23.48 10.70 9.83
N GLU A 392 -22.44 10.10 10.44
CA GLU A 392 -21.70 10.76 11.50
C GLU A 392 -20.86 11.93 10.96
N GLU A 393 -20.86 13.04 11.67
CA GLU A 393 -20.04 14.21 11.32
C GLU A 393 -18.55 13.96 11.52
N ASN A 394 -18.20 13.23 12.59
CA ASN A 394 -16.83 12.94 13.00
C ASN A 394 -16.68 11.47 13.37
N CYS A 395 -15.84 10.73 12.65
CA CYS A 395 -15.60 9.31 12.91
C CYS A 395 -14.70 9.04 14.13
N ARG A 396 -14.05 10.06 14.70
CA ARG A 396 -13.12 10.01 15.84
C ARG A 396 -11.95 9.03 15.66
N ASN A 397 -11.73 8.55 14.45
CA ASN A 397 -10.74 7.51 14.14
C ASN A 397 -10.14 7.70 12.74
N CYS A 398 -9.74 8.94 12.40
CA CYS A 398 -8.90 9.29 11.26
C CYS A 398 -8.17 10.62 11.52
N ASP A 399 -7.09 10.87 10.77
CA ASP A 399 -6.26 12.07 10.86
C ASP A 399 -7.08 13.37 10.78
N ASN A 400 -7.93 13.50 9.76
CA ASN A 400 -8.75 14.69 9.52
C ASN A 400 -9.77 14.95 10.63
N CYS A 401 -10.32 13.91 11.25
CA CYS A 401 -11.27 14.06 12.34
C CYS A 401 -10.61 14.37 13.68
N LEU A 402 -9.39 13.88 13.91
CA LEU A 402 -8.61 14.15 15.11
C LEU A 402 -7.94 15.53 15.06
N ASN A 403 -7.61 16.02 13.85
CA ASN A 403 -7.01 17.33 13.61
C ASN A 403 -7.85 18.12 12.60
N PRO A 404 -9.06 18.57 12.97
CA PRO A 404 -9.96 19.22 12.03
C PRO A 404 -9.40 20.56 11.57
N LYS A 405 -9.39 20.77 10.23
CA LYS A 405 -9.04 22.05 9.66
C LYS A 405 -10.21 23.05 9.74
N LYS A 406 -9.88 24.32 9.56
CA LYS A 406 -10.85 25.40 9.54
C LYS A 406 -11.83 25.21 8.37
N GLN A 407 -13.12 25.42 8.67
CA GLN A 407 -14.15 25.44 7.64
C GLN A 407 -14.29 26.87 7.07
N VAL A 408 -14.45 26.94 5.75
CA VAL A 408 -14.74 28.18 5.03
C VAL A 408 -16.14 28.12 4.41
N GLU A 409 -16.80 29.28 4.31
CA GLU A 409 -18.11 29.39 3.66
C GLU A 409 -17.93 29.31 2.14
N ALA A 410 -18.62 28.41 1.48
CA ALA A 410 -18.55 28.15 0.04
C ALA A 410 -19.94 28.13 -0.63
N LYS A 411 -20.91 28.80 -0.03
CA LYS A 411 -22.28 28.87 -0.55
C LYS A 411 -22.33 29.37 -1.99
N ASP A 412 -21.66 30.48 -2.27
CA ASP A 412 -21.68 31.09 -3.59
C ASP A 412 -20.88 30.28 -4.61
N SER A 413 -19.77 29.68 -4.18
CA SER A 413 -18.96 28.75 -4.99
C SER A 413 -19.78 27.51 -5.40
N LEU A 414 -20.56 26.94 -4.48
CA LEU A 414 -21.45 25.81 -4.82
C LEU A 414 -22.53 26.21 -5.82
N CYS A 415 -23.11 27.41 -5.70
CA CYS A 415 -24.07 27.91 -6.69
C CYS A 415 -23.39 28.01 -8.06
N ALA A 416 -22.21 28.63 -8.15
CA ALA A 416 -21.46 28.78 -9.41
C ALA A 416 -21.16 27.41 -10.06
N VAL A 417 -20.73 26.41 -9.27
CA VAL A 417 -20.52 25.04 -9.76
C VAL A 417 -21.82 24.46 -10.34
N ILE A 418 -22.92 24.52 -9.61
CA ILE A 418 -24.21 23.94 -10.05
C ILE A 418 -24.69 24.65 -11.33
N GLU A 419 -24.62 25.98 -11.38
CA GLU A 419 -25.01 26.79 -12.55
C GLU A 419 -24.18 26.43 -13.78
N THR A 420 -22.86 26.30 -13.61
CA THR A 420 -21.95 25.90 -14.69
C THR A 420 -22.28 24.49 -15.21
N ILE A 421 -22.49 23.51 -14.34
CA ILE A 421 -22.87 22.15 -14.75
C ILE A 421 -24.17 22.14 -15.55
N ILE A 422 -25.18 22.94 -15.15
CA ILE A 422 -26.46 23.10 -15.87
C ILE A 422 -26.24 23.79 -17.22
N ALA A 423 -25.45 24.87 -17.26
CA ALA A 423 -25.17 25.62 -18.46
C ALA A 423 -24.50 24.79 -19.56
N VAL A 424 -23.58 23.90 -19.18
CA VAL A 424 -22.93 22.95 -20.10
C VAL A 424 -23.75 21.66 -20.30
N LYS A 425 -25.02 21.63 -19.92
CA LYS A 425 -25.97 20.53 -20.12
C LYS A 425 -25.57 19.21 -19.48
N GLU A 426 -24.85 19.26 -18.37
CA GLU A 426 -24.42 18.07 -17.57
C GLU A 426 -23.64 17.02 -18.38
N ASN A 427 -22.84 17.43 -19.37
CA ASN A 427 -22.13 16.53 -20.29
C ASN A 427 -20.61 16.57 -20.15
N PHE A 428 -20.10 17.09 -19.03
CA PHE A 428 -18.66 17.26 -18.83
C PHE A 428 -18.20 16.78 -17.44
N LYS A 429 -16.91 16.48 -17.34
CA LYS A 429 -16.22 16.09 -16.10
C LYS A 429 -15.84 17.30 -15.26
N SER A 430 -15.37 17.06 -14.02
CA SER A 430 -14.96 18.11 -13.09
C SER A 430 -13.91 19.05 -13.66
N ASP A 431 -12.86 18.53 -14.31
CA ASP A 431 -11.78 19.35 -14.85
C ASP A 431 -12.29 20.37 -15.89
N TYR A 432 -13.24 19.95 -16.73
CA TYR A 432 -13.87 20.84 -17.69
C TYR A 432 -14.71 21.95 -17.03
N ILE A 433 -15.50 21.57 -16.02
CA ILE A 433 -16.31 22.53 -15.24
C ILE A 433 -15.41 23.57 -14.59
N ILE A 434 -14.28 23.13 -14.01
CA ILE A 434 -13.30 24.01 -13.39
C ILE A 434 -12.65 24.94 -14.43
N ASN A 435 -12.31 24.44 -15.63
CA ASN A 435 -11.77 25.28 -16.70
C ASN A 435 -12.75 26.37 -17.14
N VAL A 436 -14.04 26.07 -17.22
CA VAL A 436 -15.08 27.08 -17.53
C VAL A 436 -15.18 28.09 -16.40
N LEU A 437 -15.21 27.66 -15.12
CA LEU A 437 -15.25 28.56 -13.97
C LEU A 437 -14.05 29.52 -13.92
N LEU A 438 -12.86 28.99 -14.20
CA LEU A 438 -11.59 29.74 -14.18
C LEU A 438 -11.40 30.63 -15.46
N GLY A 439 -12.31 30.56 -16.44
CA GLY A 439 -12.16 31.32 -17.69
C GLY A 439 -11.01 30.83 -18.57
N LYS A 440 -10.63 29.54 -18.49
CA LYS A 440 -9.55 28.98 -19.30
C LYS A 440 -10.04 28.63 -20.70
N GLU A 441 -9.54 29.32 -21.71
CA GLU A 441 -9.81 29.07 -23.14
C GLU A 441 -9.08 27.81 -23.63
N THR A 442 -9.50 26.65 -23.15
CA THR A 442 -8.96 25.39 -23.66
C THR A 442 -9.54 25.05 -25.04
N SER A 443 -8.84 24.23 -25.83
CA SER A 443 -9.33 23.77 -27.14
C SER A 443 -10.72 23.12 -27.06
N GLU A 444 -11.03 22.47 -25.97
CA GLU A 444 -12.33 21.82 -25.75
C GLU A 444 -13.42 22.84 -25.40
N VAL A 445 -13.14 23.87 -24.58
CA VAL A 445 -14.06 24.96 -24.25
C VAL A 445 -14.42 25.75 -25.51
N LEU A 446 -13.42 26.12 -26.32
CA LEU A 446 -13.60 26.83 -27.59
C LEU A 446 -14.37 25.99 -28.63
N ALA A 447 -14.13 24.68 -28.71
CA ALA A 447 -14.86 23.77 -29.61
C ALA A 447 -16.37 23.73 -29.32
N HIS A 448 -16.75 23.87 -28.05
CA HIS A 448 -18.15 23.89 -27.60
C HIS A 448 -18.75 25.30 -27.50
N ARG A 449 -17.97 26.35 -27.73
CA ARG A 449 -18.34 27.75 -27.56
C ARG A 449 -18.84 28.07 -26.15
N HIS A 450 -18.22 27.44 -25.15
CA HIS A 450 -18.59 27.69 -23.76
C HIS A 450 -17.90 28.91 -23.17
N GLU A 451 -16.97 29.56 -23.90
CA GLU A 451 -16.46 30.90 -23.61
C GLU A 451 -17.52 31.99 -23.71
N ASP A 452 -18.62 31.74 -24.46
CA ASP A 452 -19.75 32.66 -24.61
C ASP A 452 -20.80 32.56 -23.47
N LEU A 453 -20.64 31.61 -22.53
CA LEU A 453 -21.58 31.41 -21.42
C LEU A 453 -21.40 32.47 -20.33
N GLU A 454 -22.49 32.91 -19.69
CA GLU A 454 -22.46 33.88 -18.57
C GLU A 454 -21.63 33.34 -17.37
N VAL A 455 -21.53 32.01 -17.24
CA VAL A 455 -20.78 31.34 -16.16
C VAL A 455 -19.26 31.24 -16.45
N PHE A 456 -18.82 31.56 -17.68
CA PHE A 456 -17.42 31.51 -18.04
C PHE A 456 -16.63 32.59 -17.30
N GLY A 457 -15.56 32.17 -16.60
CA GLY A 457 -14.75 33.06 -15.79
C GLY A 457 -15.42 33.54 -14.48
N SER A 458 -16.60 33.01 -14.13
CA SER A 458 -17.28 33.39 -12.87
C SER A 458 -16.48 33.10 -11.61
N GLY A 459 -15.47 32.26 -11.70
CA GLY A 459 -14.53 31.90 -10.64
C GLY A 459 -13.10 32.32 -10.91
N GLU A 460 -12.89 33.28 -11.85
CA GLU A 460 -11.56 33.78 -12.18
C GLU A 460 -10.92 34.45 -10.95
N GLY A 461 -9.65 34.10 -10.69
CA GLY A 461 -8.88 34.55 -9.53
C GLY A 461 -8.91 33.63 -8.32
N GLU A 462 -9.76 32.61 -8.31
CA GLU A 462 -9.76 31.57 -7.29
C GLU A 462 -8.83 30.38 -7.68
N ASP A 463 -8.34 29.62 -6.69
CA ASP A 463 -7.48 28.47 -6.93
C ASP A 463 -8.30 27.27 -7.45
N GLU A 464 -7.73 26.53 -8.40
CA GLU A 464 -8.26 25.26 -8.90
C GLU A 464 -8.52 24.26 -7.77
N LYS A 465 -7.70 24.26 -6.70
CA LYS A 465 -7.85 23.43 -5.51
C LYS A 465 -9.15 23.72 -4.77
N LEU A 466 -9.56 25.00 -4.67
CA LEU A 466 -10.84 25.38 -4.07
C LEU A 466 -12.01 24.76 -4.83
N TRP A 467 -12.01 24.85 -6.15
CA TRP A 467 -13.10 24.30 -6.99
C TRP A 467 -13.18 22.79 -6.90
N ASN A 468 -12.03 22.09 -6.84
CA ASN A 468 -11.95 20.66 -6.59
C ASN A 468 -12.55 20.29 -5.23
N ALA A 469 -12.24 21.04 -4.17
CA ALA A 469 -12.79 20.84 -2.83
C ALA A 469 -14.30 21.06 -2.79
N VAL A 470 -14.81 22.11 -3.46
CA VAL A 470 -16.25 22.39 -3.55
C VAL A 470 -16.99 21.26 -4.26
N ILE A 471 -16.53 20.85 -5.44
CA ILE A 471 -17.15 19.76 -6.22
C ILE A 471 -17.16 18.46 -5.41
N ARG A 472 -16.04 18.09 -4.82
CA ARG A 472 -15.90 16.88 -4.02
C ARG A 472 -16.85 16.85 -2.82
N GLN A 473 -16.91 17.95 -2.08
CA GLN A 473 -17.79 18.03 -0.91
C GLN A 473 -19.26 18.16 -1.29
N ALA A 474 -19.57 18.75 -2.46
CA ALA A 474 -20.91 18.74 -3.03
C ALA A 474 -21.38 17.35 -3.48
N LEU A 475 -20.48 16.51 -4.00
CA LEU A 475 -20.74 15.10 -4.30
C LEU A 475 -21.05 14.33 -3.01
N ILE A 476 -20.23 14.49 -1.98
CA ILE A 476 -20.40 13.82 -0.67
C ILE A 476 -21.69 14.28 0.01
N ALA A 477 -22.06 15.57 -0.14
CA ALA A 477 -23.30 16.12 0.40
C ALA A 477 -24.55 15.75 -0.42
N GLY A 478 -24.37 15.12 -1.59
CA GLY A 478 -25.45 14.67 -2.46
C GLY A 478 -26.11 15.77 -3.28
N TYR A 479 -25.51 16.95 -3.43
CA TYR A 479 -25.96 17.98 -4.35
C TYR A 479 -25.59 17.69 -5.80
N LEU A 480 -24.48 17.00 -5.98
CA LEU A 480 -24.00 16.51 -7.27
C LEU A 480 -23.93 15.00 -7.27
N SER A 481 -23.87 14.39 -8.44
CA SER A 481 -23.59 12.99 -8.66
C SER A 481 -22.66 12.80 -9.85
N LYS A 482 -21.87 11.73 -9.88
CA LYS A 482 -21.08 11.32 -11.04
C LYS A 482 -21.83 10.25 -11.83
N ASP A 483 -21.97 10.47 -13.14
CA ASP A 483 -22.45 9.46 -14.06
C ASP A 483 -21.30 8.53 -14.46
N VAL A 484 -21.19 7.41 -13.73
CA VAL A 484 -20.09 6.46 -13.90
C VAL A 484 -20.20 5.75 -15.26
N GLU A 485 -21.40 5.58 -15.82
CA GLU A 485 -21.60 4.95 -17.13
C GLU A 485 -21.00 5.78 -18.27
N ASN A 486 -20.99 7.09 -18.10
CA ASN A 486 -20.44 8.04 -19.03
C ASN A 486 -19.12 8.66 -18.52
N TYR A 487 -18.22 7.80 -17.99
CA TYR A 487 -16.85 8.16 -17.58
C TYR A 487 -16.75 9.31 -16.57
N GLY A 488 -17.71 9.44 -15.65
CA GLY A 488 -17.63 10.40 -14.56
C GLY A 488 -18.14 11.81 -14.88
N LEU A 489 -19.10 11.94 -15.81
CA LEU A 489 -19.77 13.22 -16.08
C LEU A 489 -20.50 13.70 -14.82
N LEU A 490 -20.42 15.01 -14.54
CA LEU A 490 -21.11 15.61 -13.41
C LEU A 490 -22.59 15.88 -13.73
N LYS A 491 -23.45 15.48 -12.80
CA LYS A 491 -24.91 15.68 -12.85
C LYS A 491 -25.37 16.41 -11.61
N VAL A 492 -26.40 17.24 -11.76
CA VAL A 492 -27.04 17.93 -10.64
C VAL A 492 -28.20 17.09 -10.12
N THR A 493 -28.16 16.75 -8.84
CA THR A 493 -29.23 15.98 -8.20
C THR A 493 -30.48 16.85 -7.96
N SER A 494 -31.60 16.19 -7.60
CA SER A 494 -32.80 16.92 -7.17
C SER A 494 -32.56 17.80 -5.94
N ALA A 495 -31.60 17.41 -5.06
CA ALA A 495 -31.16 18.23 -3.93
C ALA A 495 -30.36 19.46 -4.39
N GLY A 496 -29.48 19.30 -5.39
CA GLY A 496 -28.73 20.40 -5.99
C GLY A 496 -29.65 21.42 -6.65
N HIS A 497 -30.64 21.01 -7.43
CA HIS A 497 -31.64 21.91 -8.01
C HIS A 497 -32.49 22.63 -6.95
N LYS A 498 -32.80 21.99 -5.82
CA LYS A 498 -33.49 22.67 -4.70
C LYS A 498 -32.58 23.65 -4.00
N TYR A 499 -31.29 23.30 -3.84
CA TYR A 499 -30.28 24.16 -3.24
C TYR A 499 -30.15 25.48 -4.03
N LEU A 500 -30.05 25.43 -5.37
CA LEU A 500 -29.92 26.60 -6.22
C LEU A 500 -31.12 27.54 -6.10
N LYS A 501 -32.34 27.00 -5.89
CA LYS A 501 -33.56 27.82 -5.68
C LYS A 501 -33.57 28.53 -4.32
N LYS A 502 -32.97 27.94 -3.30
CA LYS A 502 -32.90 28.48 -1.94
C LYS A 502 -31.58 28.14 -1.31
N PRO A 503 -30.49 28.85 -1.69
CA PRO A 503 -29.18 28.58 -1.14
C PRO A 503 -29.12 28.76 0.37
N VAL A 504 -28.50 27.80 1.06
CA VAL A 504 -28.21 27.86 2.49
C VAL A 504 -26.69 27.83 2.69
N SER A 505 -26.23 28.11 3.90
CA SER A 505 -24.79 28.00 4.23
C SER A 505 -24.26 26.62 3.87
N PHE A 506 -23.18 26.61 3.10
CA PHE A 506 -22.44 25.40 2.69
C PHE A 506 -20.98 25.60 3.05
N LYS A 507 -20.54 24.93 4.10
CA LYS A 507 -19.17 25.03 4.58
C LYS A 507 -18.35 23.88 4.07
N ILE A 508 -17.18 24.19 3.56
CA ILE A 508 -16.19 23.22 3.12
C ILE A 508 -14.93 23.30 3.97
N VAL A 509 -14.15 22.22 3.92
CA VAL A 509 -12.79 22.17 4.45
C VAL A 509 -11.84 22.25 3.26
N GLU A 510 -10.88 23.14 3.32
CA GLU A 510 -9.84 23.25 2.28
C GLU A 510 -8.98 22.00 2.24
N ASP A 511 -8.58 21.60 1.03
CA ASP A 511 -7.73 20.45 0.82
C ASP A 511 -6.32 20.67 1.41
N THR A 512 -5.59 19.57 1.60
CA THR A 512 -4.21 19.63 2.07
C THR A 512 -3.28 19.85 0.90
N ASP A 513 -2.47 20.90 0.95
CA ASP A 513 -1.41 21.11 0.00
C ASP A 513 -0.16 20.28 0.40
N PHE A 514 0.16 19.29 -0.43
CA PHE A 514 1.35 18.46 -0.25
C PHE A 514 2.58 18.99 -1.04
N ASP A 515 2.43 20.06 -1.82
CA ASP A 515 3.51 20.67 -2.61
C ASP A 515 4.15 21.87 -1.92
N GLU A 516 3.44 22.56 -1.02
CA GLU A 516 4.05 23.60 -0.19
C GLU A 516 5.14 22.99 0.68
N GLU A 517 6.36 23.46 0.52
CA GLU A 517 7.42 23.26 1.50
C GLU A 517 7.01 24.06 2.73
N ASP A 518 6.32 23.43 3.68
CA ASP A 518 6.12 24.02 4.99
C ASP A 518 7.51 24.20 5.63
N ASP A 519 8.03 25.42 5.62
CA ASP A 519 9.12 25.86 6.49
C ASP A 519 8.72 25.77 7.99
N ASP A 520 7.46 25.49 8.26
CA ASP A 520 6.93 25.14 9.57
C ASP A 520 6.87 23.61 9.70
N GLU A 521 8.00 23.00 10.08
CA GLU A 521 8.00 21.69 10.74
C GLU A 521 7.17 21.77 12.04
N ALA A 522 5.84 21.69 11.91
CA ALA A 522 5.03 21.26 13.03
C ALA A 522 5.43 19.81 13.34
N PRO A 523 5.91 19.49 14.54
CA PRO A 523 6.34 18.15 14.87
C PRO A 523 5.15 17.21 14.62
N VAL A 524 5.37 16.23 13.72
CA VAL A 524 4.43 15.14 13.47
C VAL A 524 4.13 14.49 14.82
N ARG A 525 2.93 14.74 15.35
CA ARG A 525 2.43 14.01 16.50
C ARG A 525 2.14 12.60 16.01
N GLY A 526 3.18 11.77 16.05
CA GLY A 526 3.00 10.33 15.96
C GLY A 526 1.98 9.93 17.03
N GLY A 527 0.98 9.19 16.64
CA GLY A 527 -0.04 8.65 17.53
C GLY A 527 0.55 7.70 18.58
N GLY A 528 0.90 8.24 19.62
CA GLY A 528 1.33 7.84 20.93
C GLY A 528 1.55 9.16 21.61
N SER A 529 0.62 9.59 22.47
CA SER A 529 0.85 10.78 23.30
C SER A 529 2.13 10.52 24.07
N CYS A 530 3.26 11.08 23.64
CA CYS A 530 4.30 11.42 24.57
C CYS A 530 3.67 12.48 25.48
N ALA A 531 3.03 12.02 26.55
CA ALA A 531 2.59 12.88 27.61
C ALA A 531 3.83 13.65 28.06
N VAL A 532 3.71 14.96 28.19
CA VAL A 532 4.73 15.79 28.83
C VAL A 532 5.18 15.05 30.08
N ASP A 533 6.50 14.76 30.18
CA ASP A 533 7.04 14.15 31.40
C ASP A 533 6.83 15.13 32.56
N PRO A 534 5.90 14.85 33.52
CA PRO A 534 5.56 15.82 34.56
C PRO A 534 6.72 16.06 35.53
N ALA A 535 7.57 15.04 35.73
CA ALA A 535 8.73 15.13 36.61
C ALA A 535 9.79 16.03 35.98
N LEU A 536 10.15 15.78 34.73
CA LEU A 536 11.10 16.62 33.99
C LEU A 536 10.59 18.05 33.84
N TYR A 537 9.33 18.23 33.49
CA TYR A 537 8.71 19.57 33.38
C TYR A 537 8.83 20.39 34.66
N SER A 538 8.55 19.77 35.81
CA SER A 538 8.72 20.42 37.13
C SER A 538 10.18 20.80 37.37
N MET A 539 11.13 19.90 37.06
CA MET A 539 12.57 20.15 37.20
C MET A 539 13.04 21.30 36.31
N LEU A 540 12.56 21.37 35.08
CA LEU A 540 12.88 22.46 34.12
C LEU A 540 12.32 23.81 34.63
N LYS A 541 11.10 23.85 35.21
CA LYS A 541 10.55 25.05 35.82
C LYS A 541 11.37 25.53 37.02
N ASP A 542 11.82 24.63 37.86
CA ASP A 542 12.68 24.96 39.00
C ASP A 542 14.04 25.48 38.57
N LEU A 543 14.66 24.87 37.54
CA LEU A 543 15.90 25.35 36.96
C LEU A 543 15.72 26.76 36.39
N ARG A 544 14.67 26.99 35.59
CA ARG A 544 14.32 28.32 35.08
C ARG A 544 14.20 29.37 36.17
N LYS A 545 13.51 29.03 37.25
CA LYS A 545 13.32 29.93 38.41
C LYS A 545 14.65 30.25 39.12
N LYS A 546 15.53 29.26 39.24
CA LYS A 546 16.89 29.46 39.78
C LYS A 546 17.74 30.39 38.89
N MET A 547 17.72 30.17 37.56
CA MET A 547 18.44 31.01 36.61
C MET A 547 17.86 32.39 36.51
N SER A 548 16.53 32.57 36.56
CA SER A 548 15.88 33.87 36.60
C SER A 548 16.36 34.72 37.77
N LYS A 549 16.45 34.13 38.98
CA LYS A 549 16.99 34.81 40.18
C LYS A 549 18.47 35.13 40.05
N LYS A 550 19.26 34.23 39.46
CA LYS A 550 20.72 34.43 39.28
C LYS A 550 21.04 35.54 38.28
N LEU A 551 20.19 35.69 37.23
CA LEU A 551 20.41 36.62 36.14
C LEU A 551 19.58 37.92 36.29
N ASP A 552 18.77 38.02 37.34
CA ASP A 552 17.85 39.13 37.58
C ASP A 552 16.93 39.47 36.39
N VAL A 553 16.39 38.42 35.74
CA VAL A 553 15.47 38.54 34.60
C VAL A 553 14.20 37.75 34.85
N PRO A 554 13.04 38.19 34.34
CA PRO A 554 11.78 37.42 34.45
C PRO A 554 11.94 35.99 33.85
N PRO A 555 11.33 34.95 34.45
CA PRO A 555 11.45 33.56 34.00
C PRO A 555 11.11 33.35 32.53
N TYR A 556 10.09 34.02 31.99
CA TYR A 556 9.66 33.90 30.59
C TYR A 556 10.67 34.44 29.60
N VAL A 557 11.63 35.29 30.01
CA VAL A 557 12.73 35.79 29.18
C VAL A 557 13.72 34.66 28.87
N ILE A 558 13.92 33.74 29.80
CA ILE A 558 14.77 32.56 29.62
C ILE A 558 14.09 31.62 28.64
N PHE A 559 13.03 30.94 29.05
CA PHE A 559 12.18 30.10 28.21
C PHE A 559 10.73 30.23 28.62
N GLN A 560 9.81 30.22 27.67
CA GLN A 560 8.38 30.23 27.93
C GLN A 560 7.88 28.83 28.31
N ASP A 561 6.68 28.72 28.92
CA ASP A 561 6.10 27.45 29.36
C ASP A 561 5.94 26.45 28.19
N PRO A 562 5.46 26.84 26.98
CA PRO A 562 5.39 25.94 25.84
C PRO A 562 6.75 25.36 25.42
N SER A 563 7.85 26.16 25.56
CA SER A 563 9.19 25.66 25.26
C SER A 563 9.65 24.60 26.29
N LEU A 564 9.32 24.78 27.57
CA LEU A 564 9.61 23.78 28.61
C LEU A 564 8.77 22.50 28.43
N GLU A 565 7.53 22.62 28.01
CA GLU A 565 6.66 21.47 27.69
C GLU A 565 7.24 20.68 26.51
N ALA A 566 7.68 21.38 25.45
CA ALA A 566 8.34 20.76 24.31
C ALA A 566 9.66 20.08 24.72
N MET A 567 10.47 20.69 25.60
CA MET A 567 11.69 20.07 26.15
C MET A 567 11.38 18.80 26.96
N ALA A 568 10.31 18.80 27.76
CA ALA A 568 9.87 17.65 28.55
C ALA A 568 9.22 16.55 27.71
N THR A 569 8.96 16.80 26.44
CA THR A 569 8.41 15.84 25.48
C THR A 569 9.49 15.26 24.54
N THR A 570 10.46 16.08 24.13
CA THR A 570 11.46 15.70 23.13
C THR A 570 12.84 15.38 23.70
N TYR A 571 13.10 15.72 24.95
CA TYR A 571 14.34 15.46 25.71
C TYR A 571 15.62 15.94 25.01
N PRO A 572 15.76 17.23 24.60
CA PRO A 572 16.97 17.73 23.95
C PRO A 572 18.17 17.74 24.90
N VAL A 573 19.25 17.05 24.54
CA VAL A 573 20.48 16.95 25.36
C VAL A 573 21.67 17.70 24.78
N THR A 574 21.53 18.21 23.56
CA THR A 574 22.53 19.06 22.91
C THR A 574 21.97 20.45 22.62
N LEU A 575 22.87 21.44 22.44
CA LEU A 575 22.43 22.79 22.09
C LEU A 575 21.78 22.86 20.69
N GLU A 576 22.17 21.99 19.80
CA GLU A 576 21.60 21.88 18.45
C GLU A 576 20.16 21.33 18.51
N GLU A 577 19.94 20.28 19.28
CA GLU A 577 18.59 19.74 19.53
C GLU A 577 17.70 20.78 20.22
N LEU A 578 18.28 21.55 21.16
CA LEU A 578 17.55 22.58 21.90
C LEU A 578 17.11 23.75 21.00
N GLN A 579 17.85 24.06 19.95
CA GLN A 579 17.46 25.09 18.98
C GLN A 579 16.23 24.71 18.16
N ASN A 580 15.93 23.42 18.03
CA ASN A 580 14.75 22.91 17.33
C ASN A 580 13.47 23.02 18.20
N ILE A 581 13.58 23.45 19.43
CA ILE A 581 12.43 23.66 20.32
C ILE A 581 11.71 24.99 19.98
N PRO A 582 10.39 24.99 19.77
CA PRO A 582 9.63 26.20 19.52
C PRO A 582 9.88 27.27 20.58
N GLY A 583 10.23 28.48 20.14
CA GLY A 583 10.58 29.61 21.02
C GLY A 583 12.00 29.63 21.58
N VAL A 584 12.87 28.71 21.13
CA VAL A 584 14.29 28.63 21.49
C VAL A 584 15.17 28.92 20.26
N GLY A 585 15.46 30.16 20.00
CA GLY A 585 16.42 30.56 18.97
C GLY A 585 17.88 30.32 19.39
N ALA A 586 18.82 30.29 18.42
CA ALA A 586 20.25 30.04 18.62
C ALA A 586 20.89 30.92 19.71
N GLY A 587 20.46 32.16 19.85
CA GLY A 587 20.93 33.08 20.89
C GLY A 587 20.54 32.65 22.31
N LYS A 588 19.31 32.18 22.50
CA LYS A 588 18.80 31.68 23.78
C LYS A 588 19.39 30.31 24.12
N ALA A 589 19.52 29.41 23.16
CA ALA A 589 20.14 28.10 23.34
C ALA A 589 21.60 28.27 23.80
N LYS A 590 22.39 29.15 23.14
CA LYS A 590 23.77 29.43 23.52
C LYS A 590 23.92 30.10 24.89
N ARG A 591 22.97 30.99 25.25
CA ARG A 591 23.07 31.77 26.51
C ARG A 591 22.56 30.99 27.74
N TYR A 592 21.49 30.21 27.59
CA TYR A 592 20.81 29.57 28.71
C TYR A 592 20.74 28.03 28.59
N GLY A 593 20.94 27.46 27.41
CA GLY A 593 20.60 26.08 27.12
C GLY A 593 21.48 25.03 27.81
N GLN A 594 22.71 25.33 28.13
CA GLN A 594 23.69 24.33 28.60
C GLN A 594 23.26 23.63 29.91
N GLU A 595 22.76 24.41 30.88
CA GLU A 595 22.29 23.85 32.16
C GLU A 595 20.98 23.01 31.96
N PHE A 596 20.13 23.39 31.01
CA PHE A 596 18.90 22.64 30.66
C PHE A 596 19.24 21.32 29.97
N CYS A 597 20.13 21.32 28.96
CA CYS A 597 20.59 20.10 28.29
C CYS A 597 21.24 19.12 29.27
N GLN A 598 22.03 19.61 30.21
CA GLN A 598 22.66 18.76 31.24
C GLN A 598 21.63 18.14 32.18
N LEU A 599 20.62 18.90 32.60
CA LEU A 599 19.54 18.41 33.44
C LEU A 599 18.73 17.34 32.74
N ILE A 600 18.35 17.58 31.48
CA ILE A 600 17.59 16.64 30.65
C ILE A 600 18.41 15.36 30.43
N LYS A 601 19.70 15.50 30.06
CA LYS A 601 20.59 14.35 29.86
C LYS A 601 20.67 13.47 31.09
N LYS A 602 20.87 14.07 32.27
CA LYS A 602 20.92 13.36 33.54
C LYS A 602 19.59 12.66 33.86
N HIS A 603 18.45 13.31 33.60
CA HIS A 603 17.13 12.72 33.80
C HIS A 603 16.90 11.51 32.89
N CYS A 604 17.33 11.59 31.61
CA CYS A 604 17.26 10.46 30.69
C CYS A 604 18.12 9.28 31.13
N GLU A 605 19.37 9.55 31.60
CA GLU A 605 20.28 8.51 32.09
C GLU A 605 19.76 7.83 33.36
N GLU A 606 19.20 8.59 34.31
CA GLU A 606 18.67 8.05 35.59
C GLU A 606 17.38 7.25 35.44
N ASN A 607 16.57 7.52 34.42
CA ASN A 607 15.29 6.86 34.18
C ASN A 607 15.30 5.92 32.96
N GLU A 608 16.48 5.64 32.39
CA GLU A 608 16.66 4.78 31.20
C GLU A 608 15.73 5.17 30.01
N ILE A 609 15.54 6.49 29.80
CA ILE A 609 14.65 7.01 28.75
C ILE A 609 15.36 6.93 27.40
N GLU A 610 14.85 6.10 26.50
CA GLU A 610 15.23 6.13 25.08
C GLU A 610 14.62 7.36 24.40
N ARG A 611 15.47 8.32 24.00
CA ARG A 611 15.02 9.56 23.38
C ARG A 611 14.65 9.35 21.92
N PRO A 612 13.69 10.10 21.38
CA PRO A 612 13.36 10.06 19.95
C PRO A 612 14.56 10.31 19.01
N GLU A 613 15.52 11.12 19.47
CA GLU A 613 16.73 11.51 18.72
C GLU A 613 17.86 10.46 18.77
N ASP A 614 17.85 9.55 19.75
CA ASP A 614 18.85 8.48 19.87
C ASP A 614 18.60 7.32 18.88
N LEU A 615 17.49 7.34 18.18
CA LEU A 615 17.18 6.42 17.09
C LEU A 615 18.05 6.72 15.86
N ARG A 616 19.32 6.32 15.93
CA ARG A 616 20.18 6.31 14.73
C ARG A 616 19.66 5.27 13.76
N VAL A 617 18.99 5.71 12.71
CA VAL A 617 18.59 4.86 11.59
C VAL A 617 19.85 4.41 10.88
N ARG A 618 20.16 3.13 10.95
CA ARG A 618 21.23 2.52 10.16
C ARG A 618 20.74 2.46 8.72
N THR A 619 21.38 3.19 7.83
CA THR A 619 21.11 3.14 6.39
C THR A 619 21.92 2.00 5.78
N VAL A 620 21.30 1.14 5.02
CA VAL A 620 21.98 0.20 4.15
C VAL A 620 22.37 0.97 2.90
N ALA A 621 23.66 0.98 2.59
CA ALA A 621 24.15 1.66 1.41
C ALA A 621 23.52 1.02 0.15
N ASN A 622 22.88 1.84 -0.67
CA ASN A 622 22.26 1.39 -1.91
C ASN A 622 23.35 0.99 -2.89
N LYS A 623 23.51 -0.32 -3.16
CA LYS A 623 24.55 -0.85 -4.07
C LYS A 623 24.63 -0.10 -5.41
N SER A 624 23.50 0.34 -5.94
CA SER A 624 23.45 1.12 -7.19
C SER A 624 24.04 2.55 -7.03
N LYS A 625 23.81 3.20 -5.89
CA LYS A 625 24.39 4.54 -5.60
C LYS A 625 25.88 4.43 -5.30
N ILE A 626 26.32 3.38 -4.63
CA ILE A 626 27.73 3.10 -4.37
C ILE A 626 28.44 2.91 -5.69
N LYS A 627 27.95 2.04 -6.60
CA LYS A 627 28.56 1.82 -7.90
C LYS A 627 28.74 3.11 -8.70
N VAL A 628 27.68 3.93 -8.81
CA VAL A 628 27.77 5.24 -9.50
C VAL A 628 28.78 6.16 -8.84
N SER A 629 28.83 6.17 -7.51
CA SER A 629 29.76 7.04 -6.78
C SER A 629 31.22 6.56 -6.86
N ILE A 630 31.46 5.24 -6.96
CA ILE A 630 32.78 4.64 -7.22
C ILE A 630 33.23 5.02 -8.63
N ILE A 631 32.39 4.84 -9.66
CA ILE A 631 32.69 5.24 -11.04
C ILE A 631 33.09 6.72 -11.10
N GLN A 632 32.28 7.60 -10.50
CA GLN A 632 32.56 9.03 -10.48
C GLN A 632 33.85 9.40 -9.74
N ALA A 633 34.24 8.66 -8.71
CA ALA A 633 35.47 8.88 -7.98
C ALA A 633 36.70 8.43 -8.79
N ILE A 634 36.60 7.26 -9.46
CA ILE A 634 37.63 6.75 -10.38
C ILE A 634 37.81 7.71 -11.58
N ASP A 635 36.70 8.22 -12.17
CA ASP A 635 36.77 9.23 -13.23
C ASP A 635 37.50 10.53 -12.82
N ARG A 636 37.42 10.86 -11.52
CA ARG A 636 38.14 11.99 -10.91
C ARG A 636 39.55 11.65 -10.47
N LYS A 637 40.02 10.43 -10.74
CA LYS A 637 41.32 9.89 -10.35
C LYS A 637 41.59 9.99 -8.83
N VAL A 638 40.58 9.70 -8.01
CA VAL A 638 40.75 9.56 -6.56
C VAL A 638 41.39 8.19 -6.29
N ALA A 639 42.38 8.15 -5.40
CA ALA A 639 43.05 6.90 -5.02
C ALA A 639 42.04 5.87 -4.49
N LEU A 640 42.19 4.60 -4.86
CA LEU A 640 41.22 3.55 -4.49
C LEU A 640 41.11 3.38 -2.96
N ASP A 641 42.22 3.55 -2.22
CA ASP A 641 42.21 3.52 -0.76
C ASP A 641 41.34 4.63 -0.16
N ASP A 642 41.43 5.85 -0.71
CA ASP A 642 40.59 6.96 -0.30
C ASP A 642 39.10 6.72 -0.66
N ILE A 643 38.82 6.07 -1.77
CA ILE A 643 37.47 5.67 -2.15
C ILE A 643 36.92 4.66 -1.14
N ALA A 644 37.71 3.63 -0.77
CA ALA A 644 37.32 2.64 0.23
C ALA A 644 36.99 3.32 1.57
N LEU A 645 37.91 4.17 2.06
CA LEU A 645 37.72 4.89 3.30
C LEU A 645 36.49 5.80 3.28
N SER A 646 36.27 6.55 2.18
CA SER A 646 35.11 7.44 2.02
C SER A 646 33.77 6.73 1.97
N LYS A 647 33.76 5.44 1.61
CA LYS A 647 32.56 4.59 1.54
C LYS A 647 32.38 3.70 2.75
N GLY A 648 33.35 3.69 3.67
CA GLY A 648 33.35 2.81 4.83
C GLY A 648 33.49 1.32 4.47
N LEU A 649 34.21 1.05 3.38
CA LEU A 649 34.51 -0.30 2.88
C LEU A 649 35.95 -0.65 3.23
N GLU A 650 36.23 -1.95 3.45
CA GLU A 650 37.59 -2.45 3.40
C GLU A 650 38.09 -2.49 1.95
N PHE A 651 39.40 -2.46 1.72
CA PHE A 651 39.95 -2.38 0.36
C PHE A 651 39.53 -3.57 -0.51
N GLY A 652 39.52 -4.77 0.03
CA GLY A 652 39.02 -5.98 -0.66
C GLY A 652 37.53 -5.87 -1.06
N GLU A 653 36.69 -5.31 -0.19
CA GLU A 653 35.28 -5.06 -0.48
C GLU A 653 35.08 -4.03 -1.59
N LEU A 654 35.97 -3.01 -1.66
CA LEU A 654 35.99 -2.07 -2.77
C LEU A 654 36.36 -2.77 -4.07
N LEU A 655 37.38 -3.63 -4.07
CA LEU A 655 37.77 -4.40 -5.25
C LEU A 655 36.63 -5.28 -5.76
N ASP A 656 35.87 -5.95 -4.88
CA ASP A 656 34.69 -6.72 -5.23
C ASP A 656 33.64 -5.87 -5.97
N GLU A 657 33.39 -4.65 -5.50
CA GLU A 657 32.43 -3.73 -6.15
C GLU A 657 32.97 -3.20 -7.49
N VAL A 658 34.28 -2.91 -7.61
CA VAL A 658 34.93 -2.47 -8.85
C VAL A 658 34.91 -3.59 -9.88
N GLU A 659 35.26 -4.82 -9.50
CA GLU A 659 35.16 -6.01 -10.34
C GLU A 659 33.73 -6.19 -10.86
N ALA A 660 32.72 -6.13 -9.97
CA ALA A 660 31.32 -6.23 -10.37
C ALA A 660 30.87 -5.11 -11.32
N ILE A 661 31.49 -3.94 -11.28
CA ILE A 661 31.26 -2.85 -12.24
C ILE A 661 31.82 -3.18 -13.62
N VAL A 662 33.09 -3.66 -13.69
CA VAL A 662 33.75 -4.01 -14.97
C VAL A 662 33.07 -5.20 -15.62
N TYR A 663 32.76 -6.26 -14.86
CA TYR A 663 32.01 -7.43 -15.35
C TYR A 663 30.59 -7.10 -15.83
N SER A 664 30.02 -5.99 -15.36
CA SER A 664 28.72 -5.51 -15.88
C SER A 664 28.79 -4.77 -17.21
N GLY A 665 29.97 -4.65 -17.82
CA GLY A 665 30.20 -3.95 -19.08
C GLY A 665 30.50 -2.45 -18.95
N THR A 666 30.95 -2.00 -17.77
CA THR A 666 31.33 -0.59 -17.57
C THR A 666 32.86 -0.46 -17.62
N ARG A 667 33.36 0.33 -18.57
CA ARG A 667 34.79 0.62 -18.68
C ARG A 667 35.26 1.56 -17.58
N LEU A 668 36.32 1.17 -16.83
CA LEU A 668 36.97 1.97 -15.82
C LEU A 668 38.44 2.16 -16.14
N ASN A 669 39.00 3.32 -15.87
CA ASN A 669 40.44 3.56 -15.99
C ASN A 669 41.05 3.75 -14.61
N ILE A 670 41.80 2.76 -14.17
CA ILE A 670 42.56 2.75 -12.90
C ILE A 670 44.06 2.82 -13.07
N ASP A 671 44.57 3.15 -14.28
CA ASP A 671 46.01 3.23 -14.58
C ASP A 671 46.75 4.16 -13.62
N TYR A 672 46.14 5.29 -13.29
CA TYR A 672 46.71 6.26 -12.35
C TYR A 672 47.03 5.70 -10.97
N PHE A 673 46.25 4.69 -10.52
CA PHE A 673 46.47 4.02 -9.24
C PHE A 673 47.46 2.87 -9.37
N LEU A 674 47.39 2.10 -10.47
CA LEU A 674 48.36 1.04 -10.77
C LEU A 674 49.78 1.55 -10.90
N GLU A 675 49.99 2.68 -11.58
CA GLU A 675 51.28 3.33 -11.74
C GLU A 675 51.88 3.82 -10.40
N GLU A 676 51.03 4.04 -9.38
CA GLU A 676 51.47 4.50 -8.04
C GLU A 676 51.87 3.31 -7.15
N ILE A 677 51.24 2.14 -7.30
CA ILE A 677 51.42 1.02 -6.36
C ILE A 677 52.32 -0.10 -6.88
N MET A 678 52.56 -0.20 -8.20
CA MET A 678 53.40 -1.26 -8.77
C MET A 678 54.27 -0.70 -9.93
N ASP A 679 55.37 -1.37 -10.20
CA ASP A 679 56.19 -1.03 -11.34
C ASP A 679 55.64 -1.59 -12.65
N GLU A 680 56.13 -1.05 -13.79
CA GLU A 680 55.61 -1.37 -15.12
C GLU A 680 55.89 -2.84 -15.50
N ASP A 681 57.00 -3.42 -15.05
CA ASP A 681 57.35 -4.82 -15.34
C ASP A 681 56.43 -5.78 -14.64
N HIS A 682 56.12 -5.57 -13.33
CA HIS A 682 55.16 -6.36 -12.57
C HIS A 682 53.75 -6.28 -13.18
N MET A 683 53.32 -5.09 -13.58
CA MET A 683 52.01 -4.90 -14.22
C MET A 683 51.90 -5.65 -15.55
N LEU A 684 52.97 -5.64 -16.36
CA LEU A 684 53.00 -6.34 -17.67
C LEU A 684 52.97 -7.84 -17.51
N ASP A 685 53.71 -8.41 -16.56
CA ASP A 685 53.76 -9.83 -16.29
C ASP A 685 52.36 -10.39 -15.92
N ILE A 686 51.64 -9.71 -15.03
CA ILE A 686 50.26 -10.11 -14.66
C ILE A 686 49.30 -9.90 -15.84
N TYR A 687 49.46 -8.79 -16.59
CA TYR A 687 48.62 -8.48 -17.74
C TYR A 687 48.78 -9.52 -18.87
N ASP A 688 50.00 -9.93 -19.19
CA ASP A 688 50.31 -10.93 -20.20
C ASP A 688 49.83 -12.31 -19.76
N TYR A 689 49.88 -12.64 -18.48
CA TYR A 689 49.25 -13.85 -17.94
C TYR A 689 47.77 -13.91 -18.29
N PHE A 690 46.96 -12.86 -17.97
CA PHE A 690 45.53 -12.86 -18.32
C PHE A 690 45.24 -12.84 -19.80
N LYS A 691 46.16 -12.35 -20.62
CA LYS A 691 46.05 -12.35 -22.07
C LYS A 691 46.27 -13.74 -22.69
N GLU A 692 47.08 -14.57 -22.07
CA GLU A 692 47.42 -15.93 -22.56
C GLU A 692 46.62 -17.02 -21.84
N SER A 693 46.11 -16.74 -20.62
CA SER A 693 45.35 -17.67 -19.80
C SER A 693 43.97 -17.99 -20.39
N THR A 694 43.49 -19.20 -20.14
CA THR A 694 42.12 -19.65 -20.43
C THR A 694 41.14 -19.46 -19.30
N THR A 695 41.61 -18.94 -18.14
CA THR A 695 40.84 -18.72 -16.93
C THR A 695 41.14 -17.31 -16.41
N ASP A 696 40.15 -16.72 -15.73
CA ASP A 696 40.28 -15.41 -15.04
C ASP A 696 40.26 -15.58 -13.51
N LYS A 697 40.48 -16.80 -13.00
CA LYS A 697 40.49 -17.07 -11.57
C LYS A 697 41.78 -16.58 -10.92
N ILE A 698 41.64 -15.94 -9.78
CA ILE A 698 42.77 -15.41 -8.98
C ILE A 698 43.63 -16.54 -8.48
N ASP A 699 43.07 -17.64 -7.96
CA ASP A 699 43.82 -18.78 -7.44
C ASP A 699 44.75 -19.39 -8.50
N ASP A 700 44.25 -19.55 -9.75
CA ASP A 700 45.05 -20.06 -10.86
C ASP A 700 46.19 -19.09 -11.22
N ALA A 701 45.95 -17.78 -11.14
CA ALA A 701 46.98 -16.76 -11.40
C ALA A 701 48.04 -16.72 -10.29
N MET A 702 47.63 -16.83 -9.03
CA MET A 702 48.53 -16.92 -7.87
C MET A 702 49.45 -18.13 -7.95
N ASP A 703 48.91 -19.29 -8.36
CA ASP A 703 49.67 -20.54 -8.51
C ASP A 703 50.71 -20.45 -9.64
N GLU A 704 50.45 -19.73 -10.73
CA GLU A 704 51.33 -19.62 -11.90
C GLU A 704 52.35 -18.50 -11.79
N LEU A 705 51.96 -17.32 -11.23
CA LEU A 705 52.83 -16.17 -11.09
C LEU A 705 53.75 -16.26 -9.86
N GLY A 706 53.33 -17.02 -8.82
CA GLY A 706 54.14 -17.27 -7.63
C GLY A 706 54.03 -16.20 -6.55
N ASP A 707 54.84 -16.36 -5.48
CA ASP A 707 54.77 -15.54 -4.25
C ASP A 707 55.31 -14.07 -4.41
N ASP A 708 55.80 -13.71 -5.58
CA ASP A 708 56.31 -12.37 -5.84
C ASP A 708 55.17 -11.34 -6.09
N TYR A 709 53.92 -11.79 -6.24
CA TYR A 709 52.75 -10.96 -6.51
C TYR A 709 51.67 -11.17 -5.43
N THR A 710 51.08 -10.07 -4.99
CA THR A 710 49.98 -10.13 -4.03
C THR A 710 48.64 -10.32 -4.70
N GLU A 711 47.67 -10.91 -3.97
CA GLU A 711 46.30 -11.11 -4.47
C GLU A 711 45.70 -9.78 -4.96
N ASP A 712 45.87 -8.69 -4.23
CA ASP A 712 45.31 -7.38 -4.57
C ASP A 712 45.93 -6.81 -5.86
N GLU A 713 47.26 -7.00 -6.09
CA GLU A 713 47.93 -6.60 -7.34
C GLU A 713 47.37 -7.38 -8.55
N ILE A 714 47.18 -8.69 -8.41
CA ILE A 714 46.61 -9.55 -9.45
C ILE A 714 45.17 -9.13 -9.73
N ARG A 715 44.36 -8.86 -8.73
CA ARG A 715 42.98 -8.39 -8.87
C ARG A 715 42.91 -7.05 -9.59
N LEU A 716 43.74 -6.11 -9.24
CA LEU A 716 43.78 -4.78 -9.86
C LEU A 716 44.17 -4.83 -11.35
N VAL A 717 45.18 -5.62 -11.71
CA VAL A 717 45.59 -5.78 -13.12
C VAL A 717 44.51 -6.57 -13.88
N ARG A 718 43.85 -7.55 -13.27
CA ARG A 718 42.68 -8.22 -13.87
C ARG A 718 41.54 -7.24 -14.17
N ILE A 719 41.23 -6.33 -13.24
CA ILE A 719 40.23 -5.27 -13.43
C ILE A 719 40.59 -4.43 -14.67
N LYS A 720 41.86 -3.99 -14.76
CA LYS A 720 42.37 -3.26 -15.94
C LYS A 720 42.20 -4.07 -17.23
N PHE A 721 42.65 -5.34 -17.24
CA PHE A 721 42.57 -6.23 -18.40
C PHE A 721 41.13 -6.39 -18.88
N ILE A 722 40.19 -6.71 -17.99
CA ILE A 722 38.77 -6.88 -18.33
C ILE A 722 38.17 -5.56 -18.79
N SER A 723 38.53 -4.44 -18.16
CA SER A 723 38.04 -3.13 -18.57
C SER A 723 38.47 -2.72 -19.98
N GLU A 724 39.67 -3.13 -20.40
CA GLU A 724 40.22 -2.81 -21.72
C GLU A 724 39.78 -3.79 -22.83
N MET A 725 39.68 -5.08 -22.49
CA MET A 725 39.47 -6.15 -23.49
C MET A 725 38.02 -6.59 -23.66
N ALA A 726 37.21 -6.46 -22.61
CA ALA A 726 35.81 -6.94 -22.60
C ALA A 726 34.77 -5.82 -22.72
N ASN A 727 35.20 -4.54 -22.59
CA ASN A 727 34.31 -3.38 -22.61
C ASN A 727 34.82 -2.30 -23.63
#